data_e98054117046c712f651ed06609a30dc
#
_entry.id   e98054117046c712f651ed06609a30dc
#
_cell.length_a   1.000
_cell.length_b   1.000
_cell.length_c   1.000
_cell.angle_alpha   90.00
_cell.angle_beta   90.00
_cell.angle_gamma   90.00
#
_symmetry.space_group_name_H-M   'P 1'
#
loop_
_entity.id
_entity.type
_entity.pdbx_description
1 polymer ?
#
loop_
_entity_poly.entity_id
_entity_poly.type
_entity_poly.pdbx_seq_one_letter_code
_entity_poly.pdbx_strand_id
1 'polypeptide(L)'
;MVKQLINVIIAGTVVVIMYNFLSHQDILIGDMLQKESVKGAYLTGAGFLDVNIKLWIYRIISIVIIIAVYNFIRGIKKEESKKILFSIILIPAALIIVFIVNIAIDSIFLRGNDIDREKEYILQNIRATEEAYNINVENKEIAKGTDITSEKIKKDSELIEKLPMVTPDVVKETLENNTDNKEKKSLYKYGNPNLVKNGNAYDYLTTREIDDKDKTLTNKIYKYTHGNFGILTSSSKVNKNGYLLNVSEKFEGQELNGTKIKEPRLYYGENTNSNAIVNAKDIKEYDYPTSTLTNKENNYNGKGGIKLSLLERIALAITKGSTELIFNNNIVENTKVLLNRQIIERAKKILPNIRYDKDPYLVTKDDGGLAWVIDGYTVTSRYPYSQKVSIEADKGGKERINFIRNSVKVVIDAYNGTVDFYVTDTTDPFISTIMKTYPTLFKNYNELSENIKKQMRYPQYLFDIQAKVLTTYHNSDVDNIYRADDRWEVAEVSGSGTRSSTSMYTLLKKGDELKPAIITTYTPEKRKNIVSYLVGQTENGANKLTMYRYNEKSELSLSFIDTQIEKDEKVQKEMRELTTLGAELKTVRILLPYEDTTLYIKSIYQVFLNEDSVPVLKKVIVANKGKVGIGNTLKEAMQRMLTENAIDIDVRDLANEDELKDAIIKQNKTLKDVMKQGDFEYTGKDIQRLIKLVDQLEEVSKEKKKKTNIEKTN
;
A
#
# COMPACT_ATOMS: atom_id res chain seq x y z
N MET A 1 16.24 24.20 -58.98
CA MET A 1 16.93 24.37 -57.67
C MET A 1 16.18 25.39 -56.78
N VAL A 2 15.96 26.66 -57.19
CA VAL A 2 15.28 27.67 -56.35
C VAL A 2 13.87 27.24 -55.91
N LYS A 3 13.03 26.70 -56.82
CA LYS A 3 11.67 26.22 -56.52
C LYS A 3 11.70 25.07 -55.49
N GLN A 4 12.65 24.15 -55.56
CA GLN A 4 12.82 23.05 -54.58
C GLN A 4 13.25 23.59 -53.23
N LEU A 5 14.18 24.55 -53.19
CA LEU A 5 14.61 25.22 -51.97
C LEU A 5 13.45 25.93 -51.26
N ILE A 6 12.61 26.65 -52.01
CA ILE A 6 11.40 27.29 -51.45
C ILE A 6 10.44 26.27 -50.86
N ASN A 7 10.22 25.14 -51.52
CA ASN A 7 9.35 24.08 -50.98
C ASN A 7 9.89 23.48 -49.69
N VAL A 8 11.20 23.27 -49.58
CA VAL A 8 11.86 22.79 -48.36
C VAL A 8 11.71 23.82 -47.23
N ILE A 9 11.88 25.11 -47.49
CA ILE A 9 11.70 26.19 -46.51
C ILE A 9 10.26 26.22 -46.01
N ILE A 10 9.27 26.13 -46.91
CA ILE A 10 7.85 26.10 -46.54
C ILE A 10 7.55 24.87 -45.67
N ALA A 11 7.99 23.68 -46.06
CA ALA A 11 7.80 22.44 -45.29
C ALA A 11 8.44 22.53 -43.89
N GLY A 12 9.67 23.04 -43.82
CA GLY A 12 10.36 23.25 -42.54
C GLY A 12 9.61 24.26 -41.65
N THR A 13 9.09 25.34 -42.24
CA THR A 13 8.30 26.33 -41.48
C THR A 13 7.02 25.73 -40.92
N VAL A 14 6.30 24.92 -41.70
CA VAL A 14 5.10 24.23 -41.23
C VAL A 14 5.44 23.33 -40.05
N VAL A 15 6.55 22.57 -40.12
CA VAL A 15 7.00 21.72 -39.03
C VAL A 15 7.32 22.53 -37.76
N VAL A 16 8.01 23.68 -37.91
CA VAL A 16 8.34 24.56 -36.77
C VAL A 16 7.08 25.14 -36.13
N ILE A 17 6.11 25.57 -36.92
CA ILE A 17 4.84 26.10 -36.40
C ILE A 17 4.02 25.01 -35.74
N MET A 18 3.97 23.81 -36.30
CA MET A 18 3.31 22.68 -35.69
C MET A 18 3.99 22.33 -34.35
N TYR A 19 5.32 22.25 -34.30
CA TYR A 19 6.06 22.04 -33.10
C TYR A 19 5.74 23.11 -32.03
N ASN A 20 5.76 24.39 -32.41
CA ASN A 20 5.43 25.47 -31.50
C ASN A 20 3.97 25.38 -30.98
N PHE A 21 3.02 24.98 -31.82
CA PHE A 21 1.63 24.74 -31.43
C PHE A 21 1.50 23.56 -30.46
N LEU A 22 2.24 22.48 -30.70
CA LEU A 22 2.25 21.33 -29.78
C LEU A 22 2.90 21.69 -28.44
N SER A 23 3.92 22.57 -28.44
CA SER A 23 4.57 23.04 -27.21
C SER A 23 3.64 23.86 -26.31
N HIS A 24 2.53 24.43 -26.85
CA HIS A 24 1.52 25.08 -26.02
C HIS A 24 0.87 24.09 -25.03
N GLN A 25 0.73 22.82 -25.38
CA GLN A 25 0.14 21.83 -24.53
C GLN A 25 1.07 21.46 -23.35
N ASP A 26 2.39 21.59 -23.54
CA ASP A 26 3.37 21.33 -22.49
C ASP A 26 3.29 22.34 -21.33
N ILE A 27 2.72 23.52 -21.55
CA ILE A 27 2.44 24.52 -20.52
C ILE A 27 1.46 23.95 -19.47
N LEU A 28 0.47 23.18 -19.90
CA LEU A 28 -0.56 22.60 -19.01
C LEU A 28 -0.03 21.50 -18.09
N ILE A 29 1.12 20.93 -18.43
CA ILE A 29 1.79 19.86 -17.66
C ILE A 29 3.15 20.31 -17.12
N GLY A 30 3.56 21.56 -17.40
CA GLY A 30 4.75 22.20 -16.86
C GLY A 30 4.61 22.54 -15.39
N ASP A 31 5.68 23.05 -14.80
CA ASP A 31 5.66 23.61 -13.46
C ASP A 31 5.17 25.08 -13.58
N MET A 32 4.22 25.51 -12.75
CA MET A 32 3.75 26.90 -12.70
C MET A 32 4.92 27.83 -12.39
N LEU A 33 5.01 28.96 -13.09
CA LEU A 33 5.97 30.03 -12.79
C LEU A 33 5.55 30.69 -11.46
N GLN A 34 6.23 30.33 -10.38
CA GLN A 34 6.08 30.93 -9.06
C GLN A 34 7.39 31.60 -8.65
N LYS A 35 7.29 32.78 -8.04
CA LYS A 35 8.45 33.59 -7.66
C LYS A 35 9.31 32.96 -6.59
N GLU A 36 8.70 32.26 -5.67
CA GLU A 36 9.38 31.57 -4.59
C GLU A 36 8.81 30.15 -4.45
N SER A 37 9.57 29.17 -4.94
CA SER A 37 9.31 27.81 -4.52
C SER A 37 9.76 27.70 -3.06
N VAL A 38 8.84 27.75 -2.15
CA VAL A 38 9.14 27.34 -0.79
C VAL A 38 9.57 25.87 -0.85
N LYS A 39 10.88 25.64 -0.83
CA LYS A 39 11.51 24.31 -0.84
C LYS A 39 11.29 23.38 -2.07
N GLY A 40 11.27 23.96 -3.27
CA GLY A 40 11.32 23.14 -4.50
C GLY A 40 10.03 22.39 -4.85
N ALA A 41 8.90 22.75 -4.27
CA ALA A 41 7.61 22.18 -4.63
C ALA A 41 6.84 23.13 -5.55
N TYR A 42 7.05 22.96 -6.84
CA TYR A 42 6.27 23.67 -7.85
C TYR A 42 4.91 22.99 -8.05
N LEU A 43 3.84 23.79 -8.14
CA LEU A 43 2.55 23.29 -8.60
C LEU A 43 2.63 22.99 -10.10
N THR A 44 1.96 21.93 -10.52
CA THR A 44 1.90 21.55 -11.93
C THR A 44 0.73 22.25 -12.62
N GLY A 45 0.96 22.76 -13.82
CA GLY A 45 -0.04 23.40 -14.69
C GLY A 45 0.37 24.79 -15.16
N ALA A 46 -0.51 25.44 -15.90
CA ALA A 46 -0.32 26.80 -16.37
C ALA A 46 -0.79 27.79 -15.29
N GLY A 47 0.06 28.73 -14.90
CA GLY A 47 -0.32 29.86 -14.06
C GLY A 47 -0.81 31.06 -14.85
N PHE A 48 -1.10 32.16 -14.14
CA PHE A 48 -1.55 33.40 -14.75
C PHE A 48 -0.58 33.93 -15.84
N LEU A 49 0.72 33.90 -15.54
CA LEU A 49 1.75 34.36 -16.49
C LEU A 49 1.86 33.43 -17.70
N ASP A 50 1.71 32.14 -17.53
CA ASP A 50 1.77 31.15 -18.59
C ASP A 50 0.65 31.38 -19.61
N VAL A 51 -0.59 31.57 -19.14
CA VAL A 51 -1.78 31.72 -19.98
C VAL A 51 -1.83 33.11 -20.63
N ASN A 52 -1.60 34.16 -19.85
CA ASN A 52 -1.81 35.53 -20.32
C ASN A 52 -0.62 36.15 -21.08
N ILE A 53 0.59 35.59 -20.88
CA ILE A 53 1.80 36.15 -21.48
C ILE A 53 2.54 35.13 -22.33
N LYS A 54 2.99 34.02 -21.76
CA LYS A 54 3.82 33.05 -22.47
C LYS A 54 3.12 32.39 -23.65
N LEU A 55 1.83 32.10 -23.52
CA LEU A 55 1.01 31.60 -24.63
C LEU A 55 0.95 32.63 -25.81
N TRP A 56 0.79 33.93 -25.48
CA TRP A 56 0.79 34.98 -26.48
C TRP A 56 2.15 35.17 -27.15
N ILE A 57 3.24 35.05 -26.41
CA ILE A 57 4.60 35.06 -26.95
C ILE A 57 4.76 33.97 -28.01
N TYR A 58 4.35 32.73 -27.73
CA TYR A 58 4.40 31.65 -28.73
C TYR A 58 3.57 31.94 -29.98
N ARG A 59 2.38 32.55 -29.83
CA ARG A 59 1.53 32.94 -30.94
C ARG A 59 2.19 34.05 -31.78
N ILE A 60 2.75 35.05 -31.12
CA ILE A 60 3.45 36.17 -31.80
C ILE A 60 4.70 35.66 -32.53
N ILE A 61 5.50 34.79 -31.92
CA ILE A 61 6.66 34.18 -32.58
C ILE A 61 6.23 33.43 -33.87
N SER A 62 5.14 32.67 -33.81
CA SER A 62 4.64 31.95 -34.98
C SER A 62 4.26 32.90 -36.11
N ILE A 63 3.60 34.02 -35.80
CA ILE A 63 3.27 35.09 -36.80
C ILE A 63 4.54 35.72 -37.37
N VAL A 64 5.52 36.04 -36.51
CA VAL A 64 6.82 36.60 -36.93
C VAL A 64 7.56 35.66 -37.88
N ILE A 65 7.58 34.35 -37.58
CA ILE A 65 8.18 33.34 -38.46
C ILE A 65 7.49 33.32 -39.82
N ILE A 66 6.16 33.36 -39.87
CA ILE A 66 5.40 33.39 -41.14
C ILE A 66 5.76 34.64 -41.95
N ILE A 67 5.80 35.83 -41.33
CA ILE A 67 6.15 37.08 -41.97
C ILE A 67 7.60 37.04 -42.49
N ALA A 68 8.53 36.53 -41.69
CA ALA A 68 9.94 36.40 -42.07
C ALA A 68 10.11 35.48 -43.27
N VAL A 69 9.48 34.30 -43.25
CA VAL A 69 9.55 33.35 -44.39
C VAL A 69 8.89 33.88 -45.62
N TYR A 70 7.74 34.54 -45.50
CA TYR A 70 7.08 35.18 -46.63
C TYR A 70 7.98 36.24 -47.29
N ASN A 71 8.55 37.16 -46.49
CA ASN A 71 9.45 38.19 -47.01
C ASN A 71 10.74 37.61 -47.61
N PHE A 72 11.28 36.55 -47.01
CA PHE A 72 12.46 35.82 -47.51
C PHE A 72 12.20 35.21 -48.88
N ILE A 73 11.08 34.49 -49.06
CA ILE A 73 10.68 33.88 -50.32
C ILE A 73 10.43 34.98 -51.41
N ARG A 74 9.77 36.07 -51.01
CA ARG A 74 9.52 37.20 -51.91
C ARG A 74 10.83 37.88 -52.30
N GLY A 75 11.77 38.06 -51.37
CA GLY A 75 13.11 38.60 -51.60
C GLY A 75 13.91 37.76 -52.60
N ILE A 76 13.90 36.43 -52.44
CA ILE A 76 14.54 35.50 -53.40
C ILE A 76 13.90 35.61 -54.80
N LYS A 77 12.55 35.59 -54.88
CA LYS A 77 11.85 35.60 -56.14
C LYS A 77 12.00 36.94 -56.90
N LYS A 78 12.18 38.05 -56.19
CA LYS A 78 12.30 39.39 -56.77
C LYS A 78 13.72 39.96 -56.74
N GLU A 79 14.70 39.17 -56.29
CA GLU A 79 16.12 39.54 -56.11
C GLU A 79 16.32 40.77 -55.20
N GLU A 80 15.39 40.99 -54.24
CA GLU A 80 15.43 42.12 -53.32
C GLU A 80 16.26 41.82 -52.10
N SER A 81 17.56 42.07 -52.08
CA SER A 81 18.50 41.73 -50.96
C SER A 81 18.10 42.36 -49.62
N LYS A 82 17.47 43.53 -49.60
CA LYS A 82 16.97 44.20 -48.38
C LYS A 82 15.89 43.36 -47.67
N LYS A 83 15.00 42.70 -48.42
CA LYS A 83 13.96 41.83 -47.84
C LYS A 83 14.54 40.53 -47.28
N ILE A 84 15.55 40.00 -47.93
CA ILE A 84 16.26 38.83 -47.46
C ILE A 84 16.97 39.14 -46.11
N LEU A 85 17.71 40.27 -46.07
CA LEU A 85 18.40 40.69 -44.84
C LEU A 85 17.41 40.98 -43.70
N PHE A 86 16.32 41.69 -44.00
CA PHE A 86 15.26 41.96 -43.03
C PHE A 86 14.68 40.67 -42.45
N SER A 87 14.44 39.65 -43.24
CA SER A 87 13.91 38.36 -42.81
C SER A 87 14.89 37.61 -41.91
N ILE A 88 16.20 37.67 -42.19
CA ILE A 88 17.24 37.04 -41.40
C ILE A 88 17.37 37.72 -40.04
N ILE A 89 17.21 39.04 -39.96
CA ILE A 89 17.33 39.80 -38.71
C ILE A 89 16.05 39.72 -37.86
N LEU A 90 14.89 39.59 -38.48
CA LEU A 90 13.58 39.64 -37.81
C LEU A 90 13.40 38.60 -36.75
N ILE A 91 13.83 37.35 -36.97
CA ILE A 91 13.70 36.25 -36.01
C ILE A 91 14.60 36.47 -34.77
N PRO A 92 15.93 36.71 -34.91
CA PRO A 92 16.78 37.02 -33.75
C PRO A 92 16.30 38.24 -32.96
N ALA A 93 15.86 39.32 -33.67
CA ALA A 93 15.32 40.51 -33.02
C ALA A 93 14.06 40.21 -32.20
N ALA A 94 13.14 39.39 -32.71
CA ALA A 94 11.96 38.95 -31.98
C ALA A 94 12.33 38.12 -30.74
N LEU A 95 13.30 37.22 -30.84
CA LEU A 95 13.77 36.43 -29.70
C LEU A 95 14.41 37.29 -28.59
N ILE A 96 15.18 38.34 -29.00
CA ILE A 96 15.74 39.31 -28.06
C ILE A 96 14.62 40.09 -27.35
N ILE A 97 13.60 40.53 -28.07
CA ILE A 97 12.44 41.25 -27.49
C ILE A 97 11.72 40.30 -26.49
N VAL A 98 11.49 39.04 -26.83
CA VAL A 98 10.89 38.06 -25.97
C VAL A 98 11.72 37.85 -24.69
N PHE A 99 13.03 37.76 -24.81
CA PHE A 99 13.94 37.66 -23.65
C PHE A 99 13.84 38.88 -22.73
N ILE A 100 13.85 40.11 -23.32
CA ILE A 100 13.68 41.35 -22.54
C ILE A 100 12.31 41.40 -21.85
N VAL A 101 11.25 41.03 -22.59
CA VAL A 101 9.88 40.96 -22.04
C VAL A 101 9.79 39.98 -20.89
N ASN A 102 10.39 38.80 -20.99
CA ASN A 102 10.42 37.83 -19.88
C ASN A 102 11.12 38.39 -18.63
N ILE A 103 12.28 39.05 -18.78
CA ILE A 103 12.97 39.73 -17.66
C ILE A 103 12.11 40.85 -17.06
N ALA A 104 11.47 41.67 -17.89
CA ALA A 104 10.60 42.74 -17.41
C ALA A 104 9.38 42.22 -16.66
N ILE A 105 8.80 41.12 -17.11
CA ILE A 105 7.67 40.45 -16.46
C ILE A 105 8.08 39.90 -15.10
N ASP A 106 9.20 39.19 -15.05
CA ASP A 106 9.74 38.68 -13.77
C ASP A 106 9.95 39.83 -12.77
N SER A 107 10.37 41.00 -13.23
CA SER A 107 10.68 42.13 -12.34
C SER A 107 9.46 42.95 -11.91
N ILE A 108 8.44 43.04 -12.75
CA ILE A 108 7.29 43.96 -12.57
C ILE A 108 6.07 43.22 -12.01
N PHE A 109 5.76 42.01 -12.51
CA PHE A 109 4.53 41.30 -12.17
C PHE A 109 4.62 40.42 -10.95
N LEU A 110 5.84 40.04 -10.53
CA LEU A 110 6.06 39.17 -9.36
C LEU A 110 6.18 39.95 -8.05
N ARG A 111 5.85 41.26 -7.99
CA ARG A 111 6.02 42.11 -6.80
C ARG A 111 4.73 42.47 -6.05
N GLY A 112 3.66 41.73 -6.11
CA GLY A 112 2.46 42.01 -5.27
C GLY A 112 1.25 41.18 -5.65
N ASN A 113 0.47 40.79 -4.66
CA ASN A 113 -0.84 40.07 -4.71
C ASN A 113 -0.93 38.92 -5.73
N ASP A 114 0.10 38.08 -5.78
CA ASP A 114 0.19 36.97 -6.74
C ASP A 114 -0.87 35.92 -6.49
N ILE A 115 -1.29 35.73 -5.23
CA ILE A 115 -2.29 34.70 -4.83
C ILE A 115 -3.62 34.97 -5.50
N ASP A 116 -4.12 36.19 -5.51
CA ASP A 116 -5.43 36.51 -6.09
C ASP A 116 -5.46 36.24 -7.60
N ARG A 117 -4.34 36.43 -8.28
CA ARG A 117 -4.21 36.14 -9.72
C ARG A 117 -4.05 34.66 -10.00
N GLU A 118 -3.36 33.92 -9.15
CA GLU A 118 -3.12 32.49 -9.30
C GLU A 118 -4.25 31.62 -8.76
N LYS A 119 -5.16 32.16 -7.95
CA LYS A 119 -6.22 31.45 -7.27
C LYS A 119 -7.03 30.51 -8.18
N GLU A 120 -7.44 30.99 -9.34
CA GLU A 120 -8.24 30.20 -10.29
C GLU A 120 -7.43 29.02 -10.85
N TYR A 121 -6.15 29.24 -11.16
CA TYR A 121 -5.25 28.22 -11.68
C TYR A 121 -4.90 27.17 -10.62
N ILE A 122 -4.73 27.60 -9.35
CA ILE A 122 -4.50 26.69 -8.23
C ILE A 122 -5.75 25.84 -7.97
N LEU A 123 -6.94 26.40 -7.99
CA LEU A 123 -8.20 25.64 -7.90
C LEU A 123 -8.32 24.61 -9.03
N GLN A 124 -7.88 24.96 -10.25
CA GLN A 124 -7.83 24.02 -11.35
C GLN A 124 -6.82 22.89 -11.11
N ASN A 125 -5.65 23.21 -10.56
CA ASN A 125 -4.65 22.21 -10.17
C ASN A 125 -5.20 21.26 -9.09
N ILE A 126 -5.89 21.78 -8.05
CA ILE A 126 -6.50 20.95 -6.98
C ILE A 126 -7.50 19.97 -7.60
N ARG A 127 -8.47 20.48 -8.36
CA ARG A 127 -9.53 19.67 -9.00
C ARG A 127 -8.95 18.61 -9.95
N ALA A 128 -8.01 19.02 -10.79
CA ALA A 128 -7.36 18.10 -11.73
C ALA A 128 -6.54 17.02 -11.01
N THR A 129 -5.93 17.36 -9.87
CA THR A 129 -5.18 16.39 -9.06
C THR A 129 -6.11 15.40 -8.38
N GLU A 130 -7.17 15.87 -7.73
CA GLU A 130 -8.17 15.00 -7.11
C GLU A 130 -8.79 14.04 -8.13
N GLU A 131 -9.14 14.54 -9.33
CA GLU A 131 -9.68 13.73 -10.40
C GLU A 131 -8.65 12.72 -10.94
N ALA A 132 -7.42 13.14 -11.22
CA ALA A 132 -6.38 12.32 -11.81
C ALA A 132 -5.97 11.15 -10.93
N TYR A 133 -5.99 11.30 -9.61
CA TYR A 133 -5.64 10.28 -8.63
C TYR A 133 -6.86 9.61 -8.00
N ASN A 134 -8.06 9.93 -8.49
CA ASN A 134 -9.34 9.44 -7.96
C ASN A 134 -9.43 9.62 -6.42
N ILE A 135 -9.14 10.84 -5.95
CA ILE A 135 -9.14 11.21 -4.54
C ILE A 135 -10.53 11.72 -4.19
N ASN A 136 -11.35 10.83 -3.65
CA ASN A 136 -12.63 11.17 -3.04
C ASN A 136 -12.58 10.71 -1.58
N VAL A 137 -12.23 11.64 -0.69
CA VAL A 137 -11.98 11.34 0.73
C VAL A 137 -13.15 11.76 1.60
N GLU A 138 -13.75 10.80 2.31
CA GLU A 138 -14.66 11.09 3.41
C GLU A 138 -13.85 11.56 4.62
N ASN A 139 -14.05 12.81 5.05
CA ASN A 139 -13.39 13.33 6.25
C ASN A 139 -14.22 13.01 7.50
N LYS A 140 -13.57 12.47 8.53
CA LYS A 140 -14.15 12.21 9.86
C LYS A 140 -13.27 12.84 10.92
N GLU A 141 -13.91 13.55 11.83
CA GLU A 141 -13.24 14.09 13.00
C GLU A 141 -13.25 13.03 14.10
N ILE A 142 -12.10 12.81 14.71
CA ILE A 142 -11.98 12.04 15.94
C ILE A 142 -12.15 13.04 17.08
N ALA A 143 -13.28 12.93 17.77
CA ALA A 143 -13.47 13.65 19.02
C ALA A 143 -12.35 13.30 20.01
N LYS A 144 -12.16 14.11 21.07
CA LYS A 144 -11.20 13.82 22.12
C LYS A 144 -11.38 12.38 22.58
N GLY A 145 -10.42 11.55 22.19
CA GLY A 145 -10.54 10.10 22.30
C GLY A 145 -10.89 9.69 23.73
N THR A 146 -11.94 8.91 23.85
CA THR A 146 -12.32 8.27 25.11
C THR A 146 -11.21 7.33 25.56
N ASP A 147 -10.88 7.33 26.83
CA ASP A 147 -9.94 6.37 27.38
C ASP A 147 -10.46 4.95 27.18
N ILE A 148 -9.56 4.06 26.80
CA ILE A 148 -9.87 2.64 26.74
C ILE A 148 -10.09 2.16 28.17
N THR A 149 -11.24 1.52 28.45
CA THR A 149 -11.60 1.00 29.76
C THR A 149 -11.51 -0.52 29.80
N SER A 150 -11.31 -1.08 31.00
CA SER A 150 -11.31 -2.55 31.21
C SER A 150 -12.64 -3.19 30.82
N GLU A 151 -13.76 -2.48 31.01
CA GLU A 151 -15.09 -2.97 30.59
C GLU A 151 -15.18 -3.09 29.07
N LYS A 152 -14.61 -2.12 28.34
CA LYS A 152 -14.57 -2.12 26.87
C LYS A 152 -13.71 -3.26 26.32
N ILE A 153 -12.53 -3.48 26.91
CA ILE A 153 -11.67 -4.64 26.54
C ILE A 153 -12.39 -5.97 26.81
N LYS A 154 -13.12 -6.07 27.94
CA LYS A 154 -13.89 -7.28 28.25
C LYS A 154 -15.01 -7.50 27.21
N LYS A 155 -15.75 -6.45 26.86
CA LYS A 155 -16.82 -6.50 25.86
C LYS A 155 -16.26 -6.92 24.49
N ASP A 156 -15.15 -6.35 24.06
CA ASP A 156 -14.52 -6.59 22.75
C ASP A 156 -13.50 -7.73 22.75
N SER A 157 -13.44 -8.53 23.82
CA SER A 157 -12.42 -9.58 24.02
C SER A 157 -12.26 -10.51 22.81
N GLU A 158 -13.37 -10.98 22.22
CA GLU A 158 -13.34 -11.84 21.04
C GLU A 158 -12.83 -11.13 19.77
N LEU A 159 -13.12 -9.83 19.64
CA LEU A 159 -12.61 -9.03 18.51
C LEU A 159 -11.12 -8.76 18.67
N ILE A 160 -10.68 -8.43 19.88
CA ILE A 160 -9.27 -8.17 20.20
C ILE A 160 -8.41 -9.41 19.91
N GLU A 161 -8.89 -10.60 20.25
CA GLU A 161 -8.19 -11.87 19.98
C GLU A 161 -8.06 -12.18 18.47
N LYS A 162 -8.82 -11.51 17.60
CA LYS A 162 -8.76 -11.64 16.14
C LYS A 162 -7.94 -10.55 15.47
N LEU A 163 -7.46 -9.54 16.20
CA LEU A 163 -6.63 -8.48 15.65
C LEU A 163 -5.26 -9.02 15.21
N PRO A 164 -4.73 -8.60 14.05
CA PRO A 164 -3.46 -9.11 13.56
C PRO A 164 -2.30 -8.74 14.50
N MET A 165 -1.48 -9.72 14.85
CA MET A 165 -0.21 -9.55 15.57
C MET A 165 0.99 -9.92 14.70
N VAL A 166 0.73 -10.55 13.56
CA VAL A 166 1.69 -11.08 12.62
C VAL A 166 1.62 -10.25 11.34
N THR A 167 2.75 -10.08 10.67
CA THR A 167 2.80 -9.44 9.35
C THR A 167 3.10 -10.43 8.23
N PRO A 168 2.78 -10.11 6.97
CA PRO A 168 3.10 -10.96 5.83
C PRO A 168 4.57 -11.39 5.77
N ASP A 169 5.50 -10.48 6.09
CA ASP A 169 6.94 -10.76 6.05
C ASP A 169 7.35 -11.84 7.05
N VAL A 170 6.81 -11.80 8.28
CA VAL A 170 7.07 -12.82 9.32
C VAL A 170 6.50 -14.17 8.91
N VAL A 171 5.32 -14.19 8.28
CA VAL A 171 4.72 -15.44 7.76
C VAL A 171 5.60 -16.03 6.68
N LYS A 172 6.02 -15.22 5.70
CA LYS A 172 6.85 -15.67 4.58
C LYS A 172 8.19 -16.22 5.07
N GLU A 173 8.90 -15.49 5.92
CA GLU A 173 10.16 -15.89 6.52
C GLU A 173 10.01 -17.20 7.32
N THR A 174 8.92 -17.34 8.09
CA THR A 174 8.65 -18.57 8.84
C THR A 174 8.46 -19.78 7.91
N LEU A 175 7.70 -19.62 6.81
CA LEU A 175 7.48 -20.69 5.86
C LEU A 175 8.73 -21.06 5.06
N GLU A 176 9.55 -20.06 4.73
CA GLU A 176 10.81 -20.25 4.02
C GLU A 176 11.91 -20.88 4.88
N ASN A 177 11.92 -20.63 6.21
CA ASN A 177 12.94 -21.12 7.14
C ASN A 177 12.52 -22.37 7.93
N ASN A 178 11.27 -22.84 7.83
CA ASN A 178 10.80 -23.98 8.60
C ASN A 178 11.51 -25.28 8.17
N THR A 179 12.25 -25.89 9.11
CA THR A 179 13.06 -27.11 8.89
C THR A 179 12.23 -28.35 8.62
N ASP A 180 11.04 -28.48 9.21
CA ASP A 180 10.11 -29.60 8.95
C ASP A 180 9.69 -29.66 7.48
N ASN A 181 9.90 -28.56 6.75
CA ASN A 181 9.65 -28.45 5.33
C ASN A 181 10.93 -28.55 4.47
N LYS A 182 12.12 -28.87 5.01
CA LYS A 182 13.37 -28.90 4.21
C LYS A 182 13.28 -29.82 2.99
N GLU A 183 12.70 -30.98 3.12
CA GLU A 183 12.42 -31.87 1.98
C GLU A 183 11.37 -31.28 1.02
N LYS A 184 10.42 -30.52 1.55
CA LYS A 184 9.38 -29.81 0.77
C LYS A 184 9.88 -28.44 0.28
N LYS A 185 10.87 -27.83 0.95
CA LYS A 185 11.46 -26.52 0.60
C LYS A 185 12.14 -26.53 -0.77
N SER A 186 12.72 -27.66 -1.17
CA SER A 186 13.28 -27.85 -2.51
C SER A 186 12.23 -28.00 -3.61
N LEU A 187 10.95 -28.12 -3.26
CA LEU A 187 9.87 -28.36 -4.20
C LEU A 187 8.98 -27.13 -4.43
N TYR A 188 8.72 -26.34 -3.37
CA TYR A 188 7.80 -25.22 -3.43
C TYR A 188 8.48 -23.88 -3.17
N LYS A 189 8.09 -22.90 -3.96
CA LYS A 189 8.30 -21.47 -3.72
C LYS A 189 7.01 -20.88 -3.19
N TYR A 190 7.11 -20.14 -2.10
CA TYR A 190 5.96 -19.53 -1.47
C TYR A 190 5.65 -18.15 -2.10
N GLY A 191 4.37 -17.90 -2.42
CA GLY A 191 3.87 -16.61 -2.85
C GLY A 191 3.87 -15.58 -1.72
N ASN A 192 3.41 -14.37 -2.00
CA ASN A 192 3.25 -13.36 -0.97
C ASN A 192 2.03 -13.69 -0.08
N PRO A 193 2.16 -13.64 1.27
CA PRO A 193 1.03 -13.89 2.16
C PRO A 193 -0.04 -12.80 2.03
N ASN A 194 -1.26 -13.18 1.73
CA ASN A 194 -2.40 -12.28 1.56
C ASN A 194 -3.43 -12.50 2.67
N LEU A 195 -3.90 -11.40 3.29
CA LEU A 195 -4.93 -11.45 4.32
C LEU A 195 -6.28 -11.82 3.70
N VAL A 196 -6.83 -12.95 4.10
CA VAL A 196 -8.09 -13.50 3.58
C VAL A 196 -9.06 -13.81 4.72
N LYS A 197 -10.36 -13.72 4.45
CA LYS A 197 -11.38 -14.12 5.42
C LYS A 197 -11.44 -15.65 5.49
N ASN A 198 -11.41 -16.22 6.69
CA ASN A 198 -11.54 -17.65 6.95
C ASN A 198 -12.53 -17.88 8.10
N GLY A 199 -13.77 -18.23 7.76
CA GLY A 199 -14.86 -18.27 8.73
C GLY A 199 -15.09 -16.93 9.42
N ASN A 200 -14.94 -16.88 10.75
CA ASN A 200 -15.07 -15.69 11.57
C ASN A 200 -13.73 -15.00 11.89
N ALA A 201 -12.64 -15.46 11.29
CA ALA A 201 -11.29 -14.90 11.46
C ALA A 201 -10.72 -14.41 10.12
N TYR A 202 -9.54 -13.81 10.19
CA TYR A 202 -8.74 -13.47 9.03
C TYR A 202 -7.37 -14.13 9.18
N ASP A 203 -6.97 -14.87 8.15
CA ASP A 203 -5.71 -15.60 8.11
C ASP A 203 -4.89 -15.15 6.89
N TYR A 204 -3.59 -15.45 6.89
CA TYR A 204 -2.74 -15.23 5.72
C TYR A 204 -2.76 -16.48 4.84
N LEU A 205 -3.18 -16.30 3.59
CA LEU A 205 -3.03 -17.30 2.54
C LEU A 205 -1.70 -17.12 1.84
N THR A 206 -0.86 -18.14 1.88
CA THR A 206 0.42 -18.19 1.16
C THR A 206 0.38 -19.34 0.16
N THR A 207 0.45 -19.01 -1.14
CA THR A 207 0.37 -20.01 -2.21
C THR A 207 1.63 -20.87 -2.29
N ARG A 208 1.48 -22.11 -2.74
CA ARG A 208 2.58 -23.03 -3.03
C ARG A 208 2.77 -23.12 -4.54
N GLU A 209 3.82 -22.53 -5.07
CA GLU A 209 4.18 -22.69 -6.47
C GLU A 209 5.41 -23.58 -6.60
N ILE A 210 5.59 -24.27 -7.71
CA ILE A 210 6.74 -25.16 -7.90
C ILE A 210 8.04 -24.30 -8.02
N ASP A 211 9.04 -24.64 -7.22
CA ASP A 211 10.41 -24.17 -7.44
C ASP A 211 11.10 -25.08 -8.45
N ASP A 212 11.33 -24.55 -9.62
CA ASP A 212 11.91 -25.28 -10.74
C ASP A 212 13.39 -25.04 -10.97
N LYS A 213 14.07 -24.26 -10.10
CA LYS A 213 15.46 -23.83 -10.30
C LYS A 213 16.43 -25.01 -10.47
N ASP A 214 16.33 -26.02 -9.61
CA ASP A 214 17.23 -27.15 -9.57
C ASP A 214 16.68 -28.41 -10.27
N LYS A 215 15.62 -28.28 -11.05
CA LYS A 215 15.01 -29.37 -11.79
C LYS A 215 15.62 -29.51 -13.18
N THR A 216 15.77 -30.74 -13.67
CA THR A 216 16.11 -30.98 -15.08
C THR A 216 15.04 -30.44 -16.01
N LEU A 217 15.40 -30.09 -17.24
CA LEU A 217 14.44 -29.52 -18.21
C LEU A 217 13.20 -30.40 -18.38
N THR A 218 13.38 -31.71 -18.52
CA THR A 218 12.28 -32.69 -18.63
C THR A 218 11.37 -32.66 -17.41
N ASN A 219 11.93 -32.66 -16.21
CA ASN A 219 11.14 -32.59 -14.98
C ASN A 219 10.37 -31.28 -14.86
N LYS A 220 10.96 -30.14 -15.20
CA LYS A 220 10.28 -28.83 -15.20
C LYS A 220 9.06 -28.82 -16.11
N ILE A 221 9.20 -29.39 -17.30
CA ILE A 221 8.19 -29.26 -18.35
C ILE A 221 7.08 -30.29 -18.22
N TYR A 222 7.42 -31.51 -17.82
CA TYR A 222 6.46 -32.65 -17.87
C TYR A 222 5.98 -33.10 -16.50
N LYS A 223 6.80 -33.01 -15.44
CA LYS A 223 6.49 -33.63 -14.16
C LYS A 223 6.03 -32.60 -13.12
N TYR A 224 6.80 -31.53 -12.93
CA TYR A 224 6.50 -30.49 -11.93
C TYR A 224 5.77 -29.32 -12.59
N THR A 225 4.56 -29.57 -13.05
CA THR A 225 3.80 -28.68 -13.94
C THR A 225 2.95 -27.66 -13.22
N HIS A 226 2.57 -27.88 -11.96
CA HIS A 226 1.65 -27.01 -11.22
C HIS A 226 2.00 -26.90 -9.75
N GLY A 227 1.65 -25.79 -9.16
CA GLY A 227 1.62 -25.59 -7.71
C GLY A 227 0.29 -26.03 -7.09
N ASN A 228 0.05 -25.57 -5.84
CA ASN A 228 -1.17 -25.91 -5.12
C ASN A 228 -1.68 -24.69 -4.33
N PHE A 229 -2.92 -24.69 -3.89
CA PHE A 229 -3.62 -23.61 -3.21
C PHE A 229 -2.76 -22.88 -2.17
N GLY A 230 -2.23 -23.59 -1.16
CA GLY A 230 -1.34 -22.95 -0.22
C GLY A 230 -1.55 -23.31 1.24
N ILE A 231 -0.99 -22.46 2.11
CA ILE A 231 -1.03 -22.58 3.55
C ILE A 231 -1.85 -21.42 4.10
N LEU A 232 -2.74 -21.71 5.04
CA LEU A 232 -3.45 -20.71 5.82
C LEU A 232 -2.77 -20.59 7.18
N THR A 233 -2.17 -19.43 7.46
CA THR A 233 -1.49 -19.10 8.72
C THR A 233 -2.29 -18.05 9.47
N SER A 234 -2.55 -18.25 10.76
CA SER A 234 -3.31 -17.30 11.57
C SER A 234 -2.61 -15.94 11.63
N SER A 235 -3.35 -14.87 11.41
CA SER A 235 -2.84 -13.50 11.57
C SER A 235 -2.75 -13.06 13.03
N SER A 236 -3.49 -13.72 13.93
CA SER A 236 -3.67 -13.29 15.32
C SER A 236 -3.26 -14.30 16.37
N LYS A 237 -3.05 -15.58 16.01
CA LYS A 237 -2.78 -16.65 16.97
C LYS A 237 -1.44 -17.31 16.73
N VAL A 238 -0.79 -17.66 17.84
CA VAL A 238 0.40 -18.51 17.87
C VAL A 238 0.13 -19.73 18.72
N ASN A 239 0.95 -20.78 18.59
CA ASN A 239 0.87 -21.94 19.46
C ASN A 239 1.42 -21.64 20.86
N LYS A 240 1.33 -22.60 21.80
CA LYS A 240 1.78 -22.43 23.20
C LYS A 240 3.25 -22.04 23.34
N ASN A 241 4.08 -22.34 22.34
CA ASN A 241 5.52 -22.04 22.33
C ASN A 241 5.85 -20.73 21.60
N GLY A 242 4.84 -20.03 21.05
CA GLY A 242 5.01 -18.78 20.32
C GLY A 242 5.26 -18.92 18.80
N TYR A 243 5.26 -20.15 18.28
CA TYR A 243 5.37 -20.37 16.83
C TYR A 243 4.06 -19.99 16.12
N LEU A 244 4.17 -19.51 14.89
CA LEU A 244 3.00 -19.21 14.07
C LEU A 244 2.11 -20.45 13.90
N LEU A 245 0.81 -20.24 13.98
CA LEU A 245 -0.17 -21.29 13.88
C LEU A 245 -0.66 -21.44 12.43
N ASN A 246 -0.26 -22.53 11.76
CA ASN A 246 -0.86 -22.89 10.48
C ASN A 246 -2.24 -23.52 10.71
N VAL A 247 -3.27 -22.79 10.31
CA VAL A 247 -4.68 -23.21 10.43
C VAL A 247 -5.00 -24.35 9.48
N SER A 248 -4.40 -24.32 8.29
CA SER A 248 -4.51 -25.40 7.31
C SER A 248 -3.28 -25.47 6.42
N GLU A 249 -2.75 -26.69 6.26
CA GLU A 249 -1.67 -27.04 5.35
C GLU A 249 -2.09 -28.08 4.32
N LYS A 250 -3.38 -28.44 4.27
CA LYS A 250 -3.91 -29.48 3.41
C LYS A 250 -3.70 -29.13 1.94
N PHE A 251 -3.51 -30.12 1.10
CA PHE A 251 -3.42 -29.96 -0.36
C PHE A 251 -4.79 -30.01 -1.03
N GLU A 252 -5.74 -30.73 -0.44
CA GLU A 252 -7.12 -30.85 -0.94
C GLU A 252 -8.14 -30.69 0.21
N GLY A 253 -9.38 -30.42 -0.17
CA GLY A 253 -10.51 -30.33 0.78
C GLY A 253 -10.49 -29.12 1.68
N GLN A 254 -9.78 -28.07 1.31
CA GLN A 254 -9.80 -26.78 2.00
C GLN A 254 -11.05 -25.97 1.65
N GLU A 255 -11.36 -25.04 2.54
CA GLU A 255 -12.43 -24.06 2.36
C GLU A 255 -11.85 -22.66 2.55
N LEU A 256 -12.30 -21.71 1.76
CA LEU A 256 -11.95 -20.31 1.88
C LEU A 256 -13.18 -19.44 1.62
N ASN A 257 -13.44 -18.45 2.47
CA ASN A 257 -14.60 -17.55 2.35
C ASN A 257 -15.97 -18.28 2.24
N GLY A 258 -16.13 -19.43 2.92
CA GLY A 258 -17.33 -20.25 2.83
C GLY A 258 -17.46 -21.06 1.53
N THR A 259 -16.43 -21.04 0.67
CA THR A 259 -16.40 -21.81 -0.58
C THR A 259 -15.45 -22.99 -0.45
N LYS A 260 -15.94 -24.22 -0.64
CA LYS A 260 -15.12 -25.42 -0.69
C LYS A 260 -14.32 -25.45 -1.99
N ILE A 261 -13.00 -25.54 -1.87
CA ILE A 261 -12.09 -25.61 -3.01
C ILE A 261 -12.15 -27.00 -3.64
N LYS A 262 -12.61 -27.07 -4.90
CA LYS A 262 -12.71 -28.32 -5.67
C LYS A 262 -11.47 -28.57 -6.51
N GLU A 263 -10.86 -27.50 -7.04
CA GLU A 263 -9.64 -27.58 -7.83
C GLU A 263 -8.54 -26.69 -7.23
N PRO A 264 -7.63 -27.28 -6.45
CA PRO A 264 -6.60 -26.54 -5.72
C PRO A 264 -5.32 -26.31 -6.54
N ARG A 265 -5.20 -26.89 -7.75
CA ARG A 265 -3.96 -26.86 -8.52
C ARG A 265 -3.78 -25.53 -9.24
N LEU A 266 -2.58 -24.95 -9.15
CA LEU A 266 -2.19 -23.68 -9.75
C LEU A 266 -1.27 -23.93 -10.94
N TYR A 267 -1.83 -24.01 -12.14
CA TYR A 267 -1.05 -24.12 -13.38
C TYR A 267 -0.54 -22.75 -13.84
N TYR A 268 -1.19 -21.68 -13.42
CA TYR A 268 -0.80 -20.29 -13.65
C TYR A 268 -0.62 -19.60 -12.31
N GLY A 269 0.50 -18.88 -12.14
CA GLY A 269 0.85 -18.29 -10.85
C GLY A 269 1.78 -17.09 -10.96
N GLU A 270 2.10 -16.49 -9.81
CA GLU A 270 2.99 -15.33 -9.70
C GLU A 270 4.44 -15.65 -10.04
N ASN A 271 4.88 -16.85 -9.64
CA ASN A 271 6.27 -17.30 -9.75
C ASN A 271 6.47 -18.40 -10.80
N THR A 272 5.42 -18.76 -11.52
CA THR A 272 5.41 -19.86 -12.47
C THR A 272 5.91 -19.40 -13.83
N ASN A 273 7.21 -19.45 -14.09
CA ASN A 273 7.85 -18.92 -15.30
C ASN A 273 8.05 -19.95 -16.42
N SER A 274 8.16 -21.24 -16.11
CA SER A 274 8.38 -22.29 -17.08
C SER A 274 7.11 -22.64 -17.86
N ASN A 275 7.25 -23.14 -19.09
CA ASN A 275 6.15 -23.75 -19.81
C ASN A 275 5.85 -25.15 -19.22
N ALA A 276 4.63 -25.66 -19.41
CA ALA A 276 4.30 -27.03 -19.05
C ALA A 276 3.71 -27.77 -20.24
N ILE A 277 4.10 -29.03 -20.39
CA ILE A 277 3.52 -29.95 -21.34
C ILE A 277 2.73 -30.97 -20.54
N VAL A 278 1.42 -30.94 -20.71
CA VAL A 278 0.47 -31.75 -19.95
C VAL A 278 -0.14 -32.81 -20.82
N ASN A 279 -0.60 -33.91 -20.21
CA ASN A 279 -1.16 -35.05 -20.89
C ASN A 279 -0.20 -35.73 -21.90
N ALA A 280 1.11 -35.74 -21.58
CA ALA A 280 2.09 -36.51 -22.32
C ALA A 280 1.88 -38.02 -22.06
N LYS A 281 2.19 -38.85 -23.08
CA LYS A 281 2.09 -40.30 -22.96
C LYS A 281 3.06 -40.83 -21.92
N ASP A 282 2.60 -41.72 -21.07
CA ASP A 282 3.38 -42.42 -20.04
C ASP A 282 4.09 -41.51 -19.01
N ILE A 283 3.74 -40.21 -18.96
CA ILE A 283 4.28 -39.24 -17.99
C ILE A 283 3.10 -38.66 -17.21
N LYS A 284 3.10 -38.91 -15.90
CA LYS A 284 2.17 -38.29 -14.95
C LYS A 284 2.78 -37.11 -14.24
N GLU A 285 1.96 -36.13 -13.96
CA GLU A 285 2.35 -34.95 -13.26
C GLU A 285 2.46 -35.22 -11.75
N TYR A 286 3.45 -34.65 -11.09
CA TYR A 286 3.55 -34.65 -9.64
C TYR A 286 2.50 -33.71 -9.06
N ASP A 287 1.69 -34.18 -8.11
CA ASP A 287 0.68 -33.37 -7.45
C ASP A 287 1.18 -32.85 -6.09
N TYR A 288 1.28 -33.73 -5.10
CA TYR A 288 1.78 -33.39 -3.77
C TYR A 288 2.31 -34.66 -3.02
N PRO A 289 3.17 -34.48 -2.00
CA PRO A 289 3.67 -35.60 -1.22
C PRO A 289 2.57 -36.21 -0.35
N THR A 290 2.44 -37.54 -0.37
CA THR A 290 1.55 -38.28 0.51
C THR A 290 2.31 -38.88 1.70
N SER A 291 3.61 -39.11 1.54
CA SER A 291 4.56 -39.50 2.59
C SER A 291 5.97 -39.06 2.18
N THR A 292 6.99 -39.39 2.98
CA THR A 292 8.40 -39.13 2.64
C THR A 292 8.85 -39.85 1.37
N LEU A 293 8.22 -40.96 1.00
CA LEU A 293 8.61 -41.82 -0.12
C LEU A 293 7.59 -41.83 -1.28
N THR A 294 6.38 -41.33 -1.07
CA THR A 294 5.28 -41.43 -2.04
C THR A 294 4.66 -40.07 -2.32
N ASN A 295 4.18 -39.91 -3.53
CA ASN A 295 3.47 -38.71 -3.96
C ASN A 295 2.17 -39.09 -4.70
N LYS A 296 1.20 -38.19 -4.66
CA LYS A 296 0.03 -38.24 -5.54
C LYS A 296 0.43 -37.78 -6.92
N GLU A 297 -0.14 -38.41 -7.91
CA GLU A 297 0.01 -38.07 -9.33
C GLU A 297 -1.27 -37.41 -9.85
N ASN A 298 -1.14 -36.58 -10.88
CA ASN A 298 -2.22 -35.88 -11.54
C ASN A 298 -2.13 -35.99 -13.06
N ASN A 299 -3.26 -35.79 -13.72
CA ASN A 299 -3.35 -35.53 -15.16
C ASN A 299 -4.18 -34.25 -15.35
N TYR A 300 -3.69 -33.32 -16.13
CA TYR A 300 -4.40 -32.08 -16.42
C TYR A 300 -5.72 -32.36 -17.18
N ASN A 301 -6.83 -31.93 -16.63
CA ASN A 301 -8.15 -32.06 -17.24
C ASN A 301 -8.77 -30.72 -17.64
N GLY A 302 -7.95 -29.66 -17.72
CA GLY A 302 -8.41 -28.32 -18.02
C GLY A 302 -8.62 -28.06 -19.52
N LYS A 303 -9.30 -26.95 -19.78
CA LYS A 303 -9.57 -26.46 -21.14
C LYS A 303 -8.39 -25.63 -21.70
N GLY A 304 -7.47 -25.16 -20.85
CA GLY A 304 -6.34 -24.31 -21.25
C GLY A 304 -5.31 -25.08 -22.08
N GLY A 305 -4.38 -24.27 -22.65
CA GLY A 305 -3.28 -24.80 -23.45
C GLY A 305 -3.55 -24.94 -24.96
N ILE A 306 -2.49 -25.13 -25.70
CA ILE A 306 -2.49 -25.29 -27.16
C ILE A 306 -2.14 -26.74 -27.45
N LYS A 307 -2.95 -27.39 -28.31
CA LYS A 307 -2.61 -28.74 -28.83
C LYS A 307 -1.34 -28.66 -29.65
N LEU A 308 -0.48 -29.67 -29.53
CA LEU A 308 0.81 -29.74 -30.21
C LEU A 308 0.75 -30.58 -31.50
N SER A 309 0.22 -30.00 -32.60
CA SER A 309 0.43 -30.56 -33.92
C SER A 309 1.91 -30.41 -34.34
N LEU A 310 2.28 -31.05 -35.46
CA LEU A 310 3.68 -31.00 -35.94
C LEU A 310 4.16 -29.53 -36.19
N LEU A 311 3.26 -28.69 -36.73
CA LEU A 311 3.61 -27.28 -37.01
C LEU A 311 3.83 -26.46 -35.75
N GLU A 312 2.95 -26.62 -34.76
CA GLU A 312 3.11 -25.94 -33.46
C GLU A 312 4.38 -26.44 -32.73
N ARG A 313 4.70 -27.74 -32.82
CA ARG A 313 5.94 -28.31 -32.27
C ARG A 313 7.17 -27.68 -32.89
N ILE A 314 7.23 -27.55 -34.20
CA ILE A 314 8.33 -26.90 -34.93
C ILE A 314 8.44 -25.41 -34.55
N ALA A 315 7.31 -24.70 -34.55
CA ALA A 315 7.29 -23.28 -34.18
C ALA A 315 7.78 -23.03 -32.73
N LEU A 316 7.34 -23.87 -31.79
CA LEU A 316 7.79 -23.82 -30.40
C LEU A 316 9.25 -24.23 -30.25
N ALA A 317 9.73 -25.22 -30.96
CA ALA A 317 11.13 -25.65 -30.95
C ALA A 317 12.05 -24.50 -31.42
N ILE A 318 11.69 -23.81 -32.48
CA ILE A 318 12.41 -22.64 -32.98
C ILE A 318 12.40 -21.50 -31.98
N THR A 319 11.23 -21.14 -31.45
CA THR A 319 11.07 -20.00 -30.54
C THR A 319 11.66 -20.22 -29.15
N LYS A 320 11.76 -21.46 -28.71
CA LYS A 320 12.30 -21.85 -27.38
C LYS A 320 13.67 -22.50 -27.43
N GLY A 321 14.23 -22.72 -28.63
CA GLY A 321 15.55 -23.32 -28.80
C GLY A 321 15.61 -24.79 -28.35
N SER A 322 14.50 -25.54 -28.39
CA SER A 322 14.42 -26.91 -27.88
C SER A 322 14.00 -27.90 -28.99
N THR A 323 14.96 -28.66 -29.49
CA THR A 323 14.72 -29.74 -30.49
C THR A 323 13.94 -30.90 -29.89
N GLU A 324 13.94 -31.08 -28.57
CA GLU A 324 13.19 -32.15 -27.89
C GLU A 324 11.69 -32.10 -28.18
N LEU A 325 11.12 -30.90 -28.40
CA LEU A 325 9.70 -30.76 -28.74
C LEU A 325 9.33 -31.38 -30.08
N ILE A 326 10.26 -31.46 -31.02
CA ILE A 326 9.99 -32.00 -32.37
C ILE A 326 9.97 -33.52 -32.35
N PHE A 327 10.98 -34.13 -31.69
CA PHE A 327 11.25 -35.57 -31.79
C PHE A 327 10.78 -36.39 -30.59
N ASN A 328 10.03 -35.80 -29.65
CA ASN A 328 9.58 -36.49 -28.45
C ASN A 328 8.36 -37.35 -28.72
N ASN A 329 8.51 -38.68 -28.56
CA ASN A 329 7.45 -39.68 -28.78
C ASN A 329 6.34 -39.64 -27.71
N ASN A 330 6.57 -38.96 -26.60
CA ASN A 330 5.56 -38.80 -25.55
C ASN A 330 4.50 -37.72 -25.87
N ILE A 331 4.71 -36.97 -26.97
CA ILE A 331 3.74 -35.97 -27.42
C ILE A 331 2.75 -36.68 -28.34
N VAL A 332 1.49 -36.85 -27.85
CA VAL A 332 0.36 -37.48 -28.51
C VAL A 332 -0.74 -36.44 -28.76
N GLU A 333 -1.83 -36.85 -29.46
CA GLU A 333 -2.93 -35.97 -29.89
C GLU A 333 -3.55 -35.13 -28.74
N ASN A 334 -3.65 -35.71 -27.55
CA ASN A 334 -4.22 -35.00 -26.37
C ASN A 334 -3.21 -34.17 -25.59
N THR A 335 -1.94 -34.19 -25.99
CA THR A 335 -0.90 -33.38 -25.33
C THR A 335 -1.11 -31.92 -25.62
N LYS A 336 -1.05 -31.11 -24.57
CA LYS A 336 -1.15 -29.65 -24.66
C LYS A 336 0.09 -28.99 -24.05
N VAL A 337 0.43 -27.81 -24.57
CA VAL A 337 1.42 -26.93 -23.96
C VAL A 337 0.73 -25.73 -23.30
N LEU A 338 1.08 -25.46 -22.04
CA LEU A 338 0.67 -24.29 -21.30
C LEU A 338 1.79 -23.25 -21.38
N LEU A 339 1.49 -22.12 -22.03
CA LEU A 339 2.43 -21.02 -22.27
C LEU A 339 2.07 -19.79 -21.46
N ASN A 340 3.09 -18.94 -21.21
CA ASN A 340 2.92 -17.65 -20.52
C ASN A 340 2.15 -17.83 -19.21
N ARG A 341 2.71 -18.67 -18.33
CA ARG A 341 2.03 -19.09 -17.11
C ARG A 341 2.18 -18.10 -15.96
N GLN A 342 3.20 -17.22 -16.02
CA GLN A 342 3.31 -16.11 -15.10
C GLN A 342 2.18 -15.10 -15.40
N ILE A 343 1.34 -14.86 -14.41
CA ILE A 343 0.02 -14.22 -14.59
C ILE A 343 0.12 -12.75 -15.03
N ILE A 344 1.08 -11.97 -14.47
CA ILE A 344 1.25 -10.57 -14.85
C ILE A 344 1.76 -10.47 -16.29
N GLU A 345 2.78 -11.25 -16.65
CA GLU A 345 3.31 -11.28 -18.01
C GLU A 345 2.29 -11.81 -19.04
N ARG A 346 1.41 -12.71 -18.59
CA ARG A 346 0.29 -13.18 -19.41
C ARG A 346 -0.70 -12.05 -19.71
N ALA A 347 -1.09 -11.28 -18.70
CA ALA A 347 -1.97 -10.12 -18.86
C ALA A 347 -1.32 -9.04 -19.74
N LYS A 348 -0.04 -8.72 -19.51
CA LYS A 348 0.73 -7.74 -20.30
C LYS A 348 0.82 -8.09 -21.78
N LYS A 349 0.89 -9.37 -22.14
CA LYS A 349 0.91 -9.80 -23.54
C LYS A 349 -0.40 -9.55 -24.25
N ILE A 350 -1.51 -9.56 -23.52
CA ILE A 350 -2.85 -9.30 -24.09
C ILE A 350 -3.10 -7.80 -24.16
N LEU A 351 -2.82 -7.06 -23.07
CA LEU A 351 -3.04 -5.62 -22.97
C LEU A 351 -1.79 -4.93 -22.41
N PRO A 352 -0.81 -4.56 -23.26
CA PRO A 352 0.46 -3.94 -22.81
C PRO A 352 0.33 -2.47 -22.41
N ASN A 353 -0.81 -1.83 -22.71
CA ASN A 353 -0.99 -0.36 -22.62
C ASN A 353 -1.45 0.11 -21.22
N ILE A 354 -1.55 -0.79 -20.24
CA ILE A 354 -1.84 -0.45 -18.85
C ILE A 354 -0.73 -0.95 -17.94
N ARG A 355 -0.64 -0.37 -16.73
CA ARG A 355 0.27 -0.85 -15.69
C ARG A 355 -0.45 -1.88 -14.83
N TYR A 356 0.24 -2.95 -14.47
CA TYR A 356 -0.26 -4.01 -13.61
C TYR A 356 0.35 -3.92 -12.22
N ASP A 357 -0.46 -4.16 -11.20
CA ASP A 357 0.03 -4.31 -9.83
C ASP A 357 1.00 -5.48 -9.72
N LYS A 358 2.02 -5.33 -8.89
CA LYS A 358 3.03 -6.38 -8.65
C LYS A 358 2.64 -7.35 -7.53
N ASP A 359 1.49 -7.10 -6.89
CA ASP A 359 0.98 -7.88 -5.76
C ASP A 359 -0.42 -8.46 -6.10
N PRO A 360 -0.50 -9.46 -7.00
CA PRO A 360 -1.74 -10.17 -7.29
C PRO A 360 -2.19 -10.99 -6.07
N TYR A 361 -3.46 -11.33 -6.00
CA TYR A 361 -4.00 -12.15 -4.92
C TYR A 361 -4.97 -13.21 -5.42
N LEU A 362 -4.97 -14.35 -4.71
CA LEU A 362 -5.78 -15.51 -5.06
C LEU A 362 -7.16 -15.41 -4.42
N VAL A 363 -8.22 -15.72 -5.20
CA VAL A 363 -9.61 -15.71 -4.76
C VAL A 363 -10.32 -17.00 -5.16
N THR A 364 -11.41 -17.32 -4.45
CA THR A 364 -12.29 -18.44 -4.80
C THR A 364 -13.37 -18.02 -5.78
N LYS A 365 -13.67 -18.87 -6.76
CA LYS A 365 -14.81 -18.74 -7.67
C LYS A 365 -16.04 -19.47 -7.12
N ASP A 366 -17.22 -19.15 -7.65
CA ASP A 366 -18.50 -19.76 -7.25
C ASP A 366 -18.55 -21.28 -7.50
N ASP A 367 -17.82 -21.76 -8.50
CA ASP A 367 -17.73 -23.19 -8.85
C ASP A 367 -16.77 -24.00 -7.96
N GLY A 368 -16.05 -23.32 -7.04
CA GLY A 368 -15.01 -23.91 -6.18
C GLY A 368 -13.63 -23.95 -6.86
N GLY A 369 -13.46 -23.33 -8.02
CA GLY A 369 -12.17 -23.09 -8.63
C GLY A 369 -11.45 -21.88 -8.01
N LEU A 370 -10.22 -21.64 -8.46
CA LEU A 370 -9.38 -20.53 -8.01
C LEU A 370 -9.10 -19.56 -9.16
N ALA A 371 -9.01 -18.28 -8.84
CA ALA A 371 -8.61 -17.26 -9.79
C ALA A 371 -7.68 -16.25 -9.13
N TRP A 372 -6.76 -15.70 -9.92
CA TRP A 372 -5.93 -14.56 -9.54
C TRP A 372 -6.63 -13.26 -9.90
N VAL A 373 -6.57 -12.30 -9.01
CA VAL A 373 -6.99 -10.92 -9.28
C VAL A 373 -5.75 -10.04 -9.35
N ILE A 374 -5.64 -9.28 -10.43
CA ILE A 374 -4.57 -8.30 -10.64
C ILE A 374 -5.21 -6.94 -10.86
N ASP A 375 -4.74 -5.94 -10.15
CA ASP A 375 -5.13 -4.55 -10.35
C ASP A 375 -4.43 -3.98 -11.58
N GLY A 376 -5.20 -3.37 -12.47
CA GLY A 376 -4.72 -2.71 -13.68
C GLY A 376 -4.93 -1.20 -13.61
N TYR A 377 -3.88 -0.45 -13.94
CA TYR A 377 -3.87 1.01 -13.84
C TYR A 377 -3.65 1.66 -15.20
N THR A 378 -4.45 2.67 -15.49
CA THR A 378 -4.11 3.67 -16.50
C THR A 378 -3.20 4.71 -15.89
N VAL A 379 -2.10 5.03 -16.55
CA VAL A 379 -1.04 5.90 -16.01
C VAL A 379 -0.54 6.86 -17.09
N THR A 380 -0.36 8.13 -16.74
CA THR A 380 0.33 9.09 -17.60
C THR A 380 1.06 10.16 -16.79
N SER A 381 2.03 10.81 -17.42
CA SER A 381 2.72 12.01 -16.91
C SER A 381 2.23 13.30 -17.58
N ARG A 382 1.17 13.23 -18.40
CA ARG A 382 0.71 14.32 -19.26
C ARG A 382 -0.75 14.70 -19.03
N TYR A 383 -1.29 14.48 -17.83
CA TYR A 383 -2.64 14.96 -17.49
C TYR A 383 -2.58 16.46 -17.17
N PRO A 384 -3.40 17.32 -17.82
CA PRO A 384 -3.36 18.76 -17.63
C PRO A 384 -3.62 19.15 -16.15
N TYR A 385 -2.86 20.10 -15.64
CA TYR A 385 -2.95 20.68 -14.29
C TYR A 385 -2.71 19.73 -13.13
N SER A 386 -2.72 18.43 -13.30
CA SER A 386 -2.54 17.50 -12.17
C SER A 386 -1.11 17.47 -11.67
N GLN A 387 -0.96 17.45 -10.35
CA GLN A 387 0.33 17.44 -9.64
C GLN A 387 1.13 16.17 -9.92
N LYS A 388 2.41 16.35 -10.21
CA LYS A 388 3.34 15.24 -10.47
C LYS A 388 3.82 14.59 -9.16
N VAL A 389 3.79 13.27 -9.13
CA VAL A 389 4.30 12.45 -8.03
C VAL A 389 5.39 11.51 -8.54
N SER A 390 6.48 11.40 -7.78
CA SER A 390 7.54 10.43 -8.08
C SER A 390 7.18 9.06 -7.53
N ILE A 391 7.21 8.05 -8.37
CA ILE A 391 6.94 6.64 -8.06
C ILE A 391 8.10 5.75 -8.51
N GLU A 392 8.09 4.49 -8.10
CA GLU A 392 9.02 3.50 -8.65
C GLU A 392 8.60 3.10 -10.07
N ALA A 393 9.54 3.13 -11.00
CA ALA A 393 9.31 2.69 -12.38
C ALA A 393 9.30 1.15 -12.47
N ASP A 394 8.59 0.59 -13.46
CA ASP A 394 8.50 -0.86 -13.66
C ASP A 394 9.85 -1.54 -13.88
N LYS A 395 10.78 -0.86 -14.53
CA LYS A 395 12.14 -1.35 -14.84
C LYS A 395 13.19 -0.96 -13.80
N GLY A 396 12.76 -0.44 -12.66
CA GLY A 396 13.64 0.12 -11.63
C GLY A 396 13.93 1.60 -11.85
N GLY A 397 14.34 2.28 -10.77
CA GLY A 397 14.51 3.74 -10.74
C GLY A 397 13.22 4.49 -10.39
N LYS A 398 13.23 5.80 -10.60
CA LYS A 398 12.08 6.67 -10.30
C LYS A 398 11.52 7.26 -11.60
N GLU A 399 10.20 7.33 -11.70
CA GLU A 399 9.48 8.05 -12.74
C GLU A 399 8.49 9.05 -12.11
N ARG A 400 8.14 10.09 -12.84
CA ARG A 400 7.14 11.08 -12.42
C ARG A 400 5.87 10.88 -13.22
N ILE A 401 4.77 10.62 -12.55
CA ILE A 401 3.42 10.54 -13.11
C ILE A 401 2.56 11.65 -12.54
N ASN A 402 1.48 11.99 -13.24
CA ASN A 402 0.46 12.91 -12.73
C ASN A 402 -0.97 12.43 -12.98
N PHE A 403 -1.13 11.15 -13.23
CA PHE A 403 -2.42 10.47 -13.36
C PHE A 403 -2.24 8.98 -13.09
N ILE A 404 -3.08 8.43 -12.23
CA ILE A 404 -3.23 7.00 -12.05
C ILE A 404 -4.65 6.67 -11.58
N ARG A 405 -5.30 5.71 -12.25
CA ARG A 405 -6.60 5.16 -11.83
C ARG A 405 -6.60 3.65 -11.91
N ASN A 406 -7.23 3.01 -10.94
CA ASN A 406 -7.45 1.55 -10.94
C ASN A 406 -8.68 1.23 -11.79
N SER A 407 -8.55 1.37 -13.11
CA SER A 407 -9.68 1.31 -14.05
C SER A 407 -9.99 -0.11 -14.52
N VAL A 408 -9.12 -1.09 -14.22
CA VAL A 408 -9.29 -2.46 -14.66
C VAL A 408 -8.98 -3.44 -13.54
N LYS A 409 -9.84 -4.44 -13.36
CA LYS A 409 -9.54 -5.67 -12.61
C LYS A 409 -9.33 -6.82 -13.60
N VAL A 410 -8.19 -7.46 -13.52
CA VAL A 410 -7.88 -8.63 -14.37
C VAL A 410 -8.08 -9.89 -13.55
N VAL A 411 -8.92 -10.78 -14.04
CA VAL A 411 -9.21 -12.07 -13.38
C VAL A 411 -8.65 -13.19 -14.24
N ILE A 412 -7.73 -13.97 -13.67
CA ILE A 412 -7.07 -15.08 -14.37
C ILE A 412 -7.40 -16.40 -13.68
N ASP A 413 -8.03 -17.30 -14.40
CA ASP A 413 -8.28 -18.66 -13.91
C ASP A 413 -6.96 -19.37 -13.61
N ALA A 414 -6.75 -19.78 -12.36
CA ALA A 414 -5.47 -20.35 -11.91
C ALA A 414 -5.20 -21.75 -12.49
N TYR A 415 -6.25 -22.46 -12.94
CA TYR A 415 -6.16 -23.79 -13.53
C TYR A 415 -6.10 -23.75 -15.07
N ASN A 416 -6.99 -22.98 -15.72
CA ASN A 416 -7.11 -22.92 -17.18
C ASN A 416 -6.35 -21.77 -17.83
N GLY A 417 -5.99 -20.72 -17.08
CA GLY A 417 -5.29 -19.55 -17.57
C GLY A 417 -6.11 -18.61 -18.46
N THR A 418 -7.44 -18.69 -18.44
CA THR A 418 -8.30 -17.69 -19.09
C THR A 418 -8.11 -16.34 -18.43
N VAL A 419 -8.14 -15.27 -19.23
CA VAL A 419 -7.91 -13.90 -18.75
C VAL A 419 -9.10 -13.04 -19.11
N ASP A 420 -9.73 -12.46 -18.10
CA ASP A 420 -10.85 -11.53 -18.25
C ASP A 420 -10.47 -10.15 -17.70
N PHE A 421 -10.79 -9.10 -18.46
CA PHE A 421 -10.55 -7.71 -18.08
C PHE A 421 -11.89 -7.03 -17.75
N TYR A 422 -12.08 -6.66 -16.49
CA TYR A 422 -13.29 -5.99 -16.00
C TYR A 422 -13.01 -4.49 -15.79
N VAL A 423 -13.81 -3.63 -16.44
CA VAL A 423 -13.67 -2.18 -16.28
C VAL A 423 -14.37 -1.72 -15.01
N THR A 424 -13.63 -1.15 -14.07
CA THR A 424 -14.10 -0.68 -12.77
C THR A 424 -14.39 0.82 -12.72
N ASP A 425 -13.73 1.60 -13.60
CA ASP A 425 -13.91 3.05 -13.67
C ASP A 425 -14.20 3.50 -15.11
N THR A 426 -15.47 3.70 -15.41
CA THR A 426 -15.92 4.18 -16.72
C THR A 426 -15.73 5.68 -16.92
N THR A 427 -15.38 6.43 -15.88
CA THR A 427 -15.13 7.88 -15.94
C THR A 427 -13.69 8.19 -16.37
N ASP A 428 -12.81 7.20 -16.37
CA ASP A 428 -11.44 7.33 -16.82
C ASP A 428 -11.36 7.54 -18.35
N PRO A 429 -10.82 8.66 -18.83
CA PRO A 429 -10.75 8.97 -20.27
C PRO A 429 -9.79 8.04 -21.01
N PHE A 430 -8.75 7.52 -20.35
CA PHE A 430 -7.76 6.63 -20.97
C PHE A 430 -8.34 5.25 -21.20
N ILE A 431 -8.97 4.65 -20.18
CA ILE A 431 -9.61 3.33 -20.36
C ILE A 431 -10.73 3.41 -21.40
N SER A 432 -11.51 4.49 -21.41
CA SER A 432 -12.56 4.72 -22.40
C SER A 432 -12.02 4.73 -23.83
N THR A 433 -10.81 5.26 -24.04
CA THR A 433 -10.12 5.25 -25.34
C THR A 433 -9.62 3.84 -25.68
N ILE A 434 -9.04 3.12 -24.73
CA ILE A 434 -8.55 1.75 -24.91
C ILE A 434 -9.72 0.80 -25.23
N MET A 435 -10.85 0.95 -24.54
CA MET A 435 -12.08 0.16 -24.83
C MET A 435 -12.59 0.36 -26.25
N LYS A 436 -12.53 1.58 -26.79
CA LYS A 436 -12.91 1.84 -28.20
C LYS A 436 -11.95 1.16 -29.16
N THR A 437 -10.68 1.03 -28.80
CA THR A 437 -9.66 0.35 -29.62
C THR A 437 -9.82 -1.16 -29.59
N TYR A 438 -10.22 -1.73 -28.44
CA TYR A 438 -10.38 -3.17 -28.22
C TYR A 438 -11.79 -3.50 -27.68
N PRO A 439 -12.85 -3.35 -28.48
CA PRO A 439 -14.24 -3.37 -27.99
C PRO A 439 -14.70 -4.73 -27.46
N THR A 440 -14.04 -5.82 -27.83
CA THR A 440 -14.39 -7.19 -27.40
C THR A 440 -13.55 -7.71 -26.25
N LEU A 441 -12.55 -6.94 -25.81
CA LEU A 441 -11.61 -7.38 -24.78
C LEU A 441 -12.15 -7.22 -23.36
N PHE A 442 -12.95 -6.17 -23.15
CA PHE A 442 -13.40 -5.78 -21.82
C PHE A 442 -14.80 -6.29 -21.50
N LYS A 443 -14.98 -6.68 -20.24
CA LYS A 443 -16.26 -7.01 -19.62
C LYS A 443 -16.70 -5.90 -18.68
N ASN A 444 -18.01 -5.77 -18.49
CA ASN A 444 -18.53 -4.84 -17.49
C ASN A 444 -18.26 -5.39 -16.08
N TYR A 445 -17.91 -4.51 -15.14
CA TYR A 445 -17.68 -4.89 -13.75
C TYR A 445 -18.87 -5.60 -13.10
N ASN A 446 -20.09 -5.26 -13.52
CA ASN A 446 -21.31 -5.89 -13.01
C ASN A 446 -21.42 -7.38 -13.37
N GLU A 447 -20.70 -7.84 -14.42
CA GLU A 447 -20.66 -9.25 -14.83
C GLU A 447 -19.75 -10.09 -13.92
N LEU A 448 -18.91 -9.43 -13.10
CA LEU A 448 -18.07 -10.14 -12.14
C LEU A 448 -18.91 -10.66 -10.99
N SER A 449 -18.63 -11.91 -10.56
CA SER A 449 -19.40 -12.55 -9.50
C SER A 449 -19.29 -11.80 -8.17
N GLU A 450 -20.37 -11.78 -7.39
CA GLU A 450 -20.40 -11.16 -6.08
C GLU A 450 -19.44 -11.83 -5.08
N ASN A 451 -19.19 -13.12 -5.25
CA ASN A 451 -18.21 -13.83 -4.43
C ASN A 451 -16.80 -13.28 -4.64
N ILE A 452 -16.39 -13.04 -5.88
CA ILE A 452 -15.08 -12.43 -6.20
C ILE A 452 -15.02 -10.98 -5.69
N LYS A 453 -16.09 -10.18 -5.89
CA LYS A 453 -16.15 -8.79 -5.43
C LYS A 453 -15.97 -8.67 -3.92
N LYS A 454 -16.54 -9.59 -3.12
CA LYS A 454 -16.40 -9.63 -1.66
C LYS A 454 -14.98 -9.94 -1.18
N GLN A 455 -14.16 -10.56 -2.02
CA GLN A 455 -12.78 -10.91 -1.72
C GLN A 455 -11.77 -9.85 -2.19
N MET A 456 -12.24 -8.80 -2.87
CA MET A 456 -11.38 -7.70 -3.33
C MET A 456 -10.87 -6.85 -2.18
N ARG A 457 -9.66 -6.33 -2.33
CA ARG A 457 -9.01 -5.46 -1.38
C ARG A 457 -8.66 -4.11 -2.03
N TYR A 458 -8.42 -3.10 -1.22
CA TYR A 458 -7.90 -1.83 -1.69
C TYR A 458 -6.46 -2.02 -2.17
N PRO A 459 -6.08 -1.64 -3.42
CA PRO A 459 -4.72 -1.85 -3.91
C PRO A 459 -3.71 -0.99 -3.15
N GLN A 460 -2.70 -1.61 -2.54
CA GLN A 460 -1.68 -0.90 -1.75
C GLN A 460 -0.89 0.09 -2.59
N TYR A 461 -0.51 -0.28 -3.81
CA TYR A 461 0.24 0.59 -4.70
C TYR A 461 -0.51 1.91 -5.00
N LEU A 462 -1.81 1.85 -5.29
CA LEU A 462 -2.64 3.03 -5.48
C LEU A 462 -2.79 3.83 -4.18
N PHE A 463 -3.05 3.14 -3.07
CA PHE A 463 -3.20 3.77 -1.76
C PHE A 463 -1.96 4.58 -1.35
N ASP A 464 -0.75 4.03 -1.54
CA ASP A 464 0.51 4.71 -1.22
C ASP A 464 0.72 5.97 -2.07
N ILE A 465 0.32 5.93 -3.34
CA ILE A 465 0.37 7.11 -4.23
C ILE A 465 -0.64 8.17 -3.78
N GLN A 466 -1.88 7.78 -3.48
CA GLN A 466 -2.91 8.68 -2.99
C GLN A 466 -2.53 9.28 -1.63
N ALA A 467 -2.00 8.47 -0.73
CA ALA A 467 -1.47 8.93 0.56
C ALA A 467 -0.38 9.99 0.37
N LYS A 468 0.51 9.80 -0.60
CA LYS A 468 1.54 10.76 -0.92
C LYS A 468 0.99 12.06 -1.54
N VAL A 469 -0.03 11.98 -2.39
CA VAL A 469 -0.71 13.17 -2.92
C VAL A 469 -1.39 13.94 -1.79
N LEU A 470 -2.06 13.25 -0.89
CA LEU A 470 -2.76 13.82 0.25
C LEU A 470 -1.84 14.49 1.28
N THR A 471 -0.52 14.31 1.23
CA THR A 471 0.40 15.10 2.08
C THR A 471 0.30 16.61 1.81
N THR A 472 -0.11 16.98 0.61
CA THR A 472 -0.34 18.38 0.21
C THR A 472 -1.83 18.66 0.02
N TYR A 473 -2.58 17.77 -0.63
CA TYR A 473 -3.97 17.96 -1.04
C TYR A 473 -5.00 17.47 -0.02
N HIS A 474 -4.59 17.21 1.23
CA HIS A 474 -5.51 16.99 2.35
C HIS A 474 -6.28 18.26 2.73
N ASN A 475 -5.78 19.41 2.34
CA ASN A 475 -6.36 20.72 2.50
C ASN A 475 -6.59 21.33 1.11
N SER A 476 -7.79 21.82 0.84
CA SER A 476 -8.16 22.48 -0.43
C SER A 476 -8.08 24.01 -0.35
N ASP A 477 -7.54 24.55 0.74
CA ASP A 477 -7.32 26.00 0.88
C ASP A 477 -6.20 26.47 -0.03
N VAL A 478 -6.52 27.43 -0.90
CA VAL A 478 -5.60 27.95 -1.91
C VAL A 478 -4.39 28.63 -1.32
N ASP A 479 -4.59 29.38 -0.23
CA ASP A 479 -3.50 30.13 0.43
C ASP A 479 -2.49 29.14 1.05
N ASN A 480 -2.97 28.11 1.73
CA ASN A 480 -2.13 27.09 2.34
C ASN A 480 -1.33 26.30 1.29
N ILE A 481 -1.98 25.92 0.17
CA ILE A 481 -1.31 25.23 -0.95
C ILE A 481 -0.27 26.12 -1.60
N TYR A 482 -0.60 27.39 -1.87
CA TYR A 482 0.32 28.34 -2.50
C TYR A 482 1.55 28.62 -1.65
N ARG A 483 1.35 28.85 -0.35
CA ARG A 483 2.45 29.14 0.61
C ARG A 483 3.16 27.88 1.09
N ALA A 484 2.60 26.71 0.83
CA ALA A 484 3.08 25.43 1.39
C ALA A 484 3.15 25.42 2.92
N ASP A 485 2.18 26.07 3.58
CA ASP A 485 2.22 26.29 5.04
C ASP A 485 1.72 25.08 5.84
N ASP A 486 0.72 24.34 5.31
CA ASP A 486 0.15 23.15 5.95
C ASP A 486 0.48 21.90 5.15
N ARG A 487 1.73 21.45 5.23
CA ARG A 487 2.18 20.20 4.60
C ARG A 487 2.30 19.10 5.61
N TRP A 488 1.91 17.91 5.17
CA TRP A 488 2.05 16.69 5.94
C TRP A 488 3.12 15.79 5.33
N GLU A 489 3.58 14.87 6.15
CA GLU A 489 4.43 13.73 5.75
C GLU A 489 3.73 12.44 6.15
N VAL A 490 3.90 11.40 5.34
CA VAL A 490 3.50 10.05 5.75
C VAL A 490 4.44 9.62 6.86
N ALA A 491 3.90 9.25 8.02
CA ALA A 491 4.70 8.89 9.18
C ALA A 491 5.48 7.60 8.91
N GLU A 492 6.81 7.69 9.01
CA GLU A 492 7.67 6.51 8.93
C GLU A 492 7.63 5.74 10.25
N VAL A 493 7.29 4.46 10.16
CA VAL A 493 7.44 3.53 11.28
C VAL A 493 8.88 3.00 11.24
N SER A 494 9.78 3.59 12.03
CA SER A 494 11.17 3.12 12.12
C SER A 494 11.20 1.68 12.59
N GLY A 495 11.62 0.76 11.75
CA GLY A 495 11.85 -0.65 12.06
C GLY A 495 13.20 -1.07 11.51
N SER A 496 13.94 -1.88 12.26
CA SER A 496 15.24 -2.39 11.88
C SER A 496 15.20 -3.09 10.52
N GLY A 497 15.91 -2.56 9.54
CA GLY A 497 16.58 -3.34 8.49
C GLY A 497 15.85 -3.66 7.22
N THR A 498 14.55 -3.43 7.07
CA THR A 498 13.83 -3.61 5.80
C THR A 498 12.91 -2.43 5.55
N ARG A 499 12.74 -2.05 4.27
CA ARG A 499 11.89 -0.94 3.80
C ARG A 499 10.62 -0.85 4.65
N SER A 500 10.50 0.20 5.45
CA SER A 500 9.26 0.49 6.15
C SER A 500 8.20 0.83 5.11
N SER A 501 7.33 -0.10 4.78
CA SER A 501 6.05 0.24 4.18
C SER A 501 5.33 1.15 5.17
N THR A 502 5.01 2.34 4.74
CA THR A 502 4.29 3.31 5.56
C THR A 502 2.81 2.95 5.67
N SER A 503 2.32 2.12 4.76
CA SER A 503 0.95 1.59 4.76
C SER A 503 0.93 0.09 5.06
N MET A 504 -0.12 -0.36 5.73
CA MET A 504 -0.28 -1.78 6.07
C MET A 504 -1.74 -2.22 6.01
N TYR A 505 -1.94 -3.46 5.56
CA TYR A 505 -3.23 -4.11 5.72
C TYR A 505 -3.47 -4.51 7.17
N THR A 506 -4.65 -4.21 7.66
CA THR A 506 -5.08 -4.51 9.03
C THR A 506 -6.59 -4.76 9.07
N LEU A 507 -7.10 -4.99 10.27
CA LEU A 507 -8.53 -5.15 10.52
C LEU A 507 -9.03 -3.99 11.37
N LEU A 508 -10.06 -3.30 10.89
CA LEU A 508 -10.71 -2.23 11.63
C LEU A 508 -12.04 -2.70 12.20
N LYS A 509 -12.32 -2.32 13.44
CA LYS A 509 -13.61 -2.54 14.07
C LYS A 509 -14.66 -1.63 13.42
N LYS A 510 -15.73 -2.23 12.91
CA LYS A 510 -16.91 -1.53 12.38
C LYS A 510 -18.16 -2.16 13.01
N GLY A 511 -18.69 -1.54 14.07
CA GLY A 511 -19.72 -2.17 14.93
C GLY A 511 -19.13 -3.38 15.67
N ASP A 512 -19.78 -4.53 15.56
CA ASP A 512 -19.36 -5.78 16.19
C ASP A 512 -18.54 -6.70 15.25
N GLU A 513 -18.09 -6.18 14.11
CA GLU A 513 -17.29 -6.93 13.13
C GLU A 513 -15.92 -6.29 12.87
N LEU A 514 -14.97 -7.11 12.45
CA LEU A 514 -13.70 -6.66 11.90
C LEU A 514 -13.80 -6.64 10.37
N LYS A 515 -13.36 -5.55 9.75
CA LYS A 515 -13.31 -5.38 8.30
C LYS A 515 -11.86 -5.12 7.85
N PRO A 516 -11.42 -5.74 6.75
CA PRO A 516 -10.09 -5.47 6.21
C PRO A 516 -9.99 -4.04 5.73
N ALA A 517 -8.85 -3.44 5.97
CA ALA A 517 -8.50 -2.09 5.57
C ALA A 517 -7.00 -1.96 5.34
N ILE A 518 -6.60 -1.00 4.55
CA ILE A 518 -5.22 -0.52 4.48
C ILE A 518 -5.15 0.85 5.17
N ILE A 519 -4.16 1.07 5.99
CA ILE A 519 -4.00 2.31 6.75
C ILE A 519 -2.59 2.89 6.64
N THR A 520 -2.53 4.22 6.73
CA THR A 520 -1.29 4.98 6.97
C THR A 520 -1.58 6.17 7.86
N THR A 521 -0.54 6.74 8.48
CA THR A 521 -0.65 7.88 9.39
C THR A 521 0.10 9.08 8.85
N TYR A 522 -0.35 10.28 9.22
CA TYR A 522 0.28 11.54 8.83
C TYR A 522 0.79 12.33 10.03
N THR A 523 1.94 12.97 9.82
CA THR A 523 2.50 13.97 10.72
C THR A 523 2.66 15.30 9.96
N PRO A 524 2.55 16.45 10.60
CA PRO A 524 2.91 17.70 9.94
C PRO A 524 4.39 17.70 9.55
N GLU A 525 4.73 18.33 8.43
CA GLU A 525 6.12 18.52 8.02
C GLU A 525 6.93 19.10 9.20
N LYS A 526 8.08 18.52 9.51
CA LYS A 526 8.97 18.90 10.63
C LYS A 526 8.44 18.63 12.05
N ARG A 527 7.28 18.03 12.21
CA ARG A 527 6.75 17.59 13.50
C ARG A 527 6.50 16.08 13.46
N LYS A 528 6.59 15.43 14.60
CA LYS A 528 6.47 13.95 14.62
C LYS A 528 5.15 13.46 15.24
N ASN A 529 4.28 14.36 15.65
CA ASN A 529 3.00 14.00 16.22
C ASN A 529 2.01 13.62 15.14
N ILE A 530 1.29 12.53 15.34
CA ILE A 530 0.26 12.07 14.41
C ILE A 530 -0.93 13.03 14.47
N VAL A 531 -1.32 13.56 13.33
CA VAL A 531 -2.47 14.48 13.20
C VAL A 531 -3.66 13.84 12.50
N SER A 532 -3.41 12.79 11.73
CA SER A 532 -4.44 12.12 10.94
C SER A 532 -4.00 10.70 10.57
N TYR A 533 -4.97 9.85 10.25
CA TYR A 533 -4.71 8.62 9.54
C TYR A 533 -5.69 8.43 8.37
N LEU A 534 -5.18 7.87 7.28
CA LEU A 534 -5.95 7.53 6.09
C LEU A 534 -6.29 6.04 6.12
N VAL A 535 -7.52 5.74 5.78
CA VAL A 535 -8.05 4.38 5.69
C VAL A 535 -8.57 4.13 4.29
N GLY A 536 -8.06 3.08 3.64
CA GLY A 536 -8.57 2.55 2.39
C GLY A 536 -9.34 1.24 2.64
N GLN A 537 -10.58 1.16 2.19
CA GLN A 537 -11.41 -0.04 2.27
C GLN A 537 -12.04 -0.33 0.92
N THR A 538 -12.30 -1.61 0.65
CA THR A 538 -13.11 -2.01 -0.49
C THR A 538 -14.44 -2.57 0.02
N GLU A 539 -15.52 -1.92 -0.35
CA GLU A 539 -16.87 -2.32 0.02
C GLU A 539 -17.64 -2.70 -1.26
N ASN A 540 -18.05 -3.96 -1.35
CA ASN A 540 -18.73 -4.52 -2.54
C ASN A 540 -17.94 -4.25 -3.85
N GLY A 541 -16.61 -4.31 -3.76
CA GLY A 541 -15.71 -4.10 -4.88
C GLY A 541 -15.43 -2.63 -5.22
N ALA A 542 -16.05 -1.67 -4.55
CA ALA A 542 -15.76 -0.23 -4.71
C ALA A 542 -14.74 0.24 -3.67
N ASN A 543 -13.71 0.94 -4.11
CA ASN A 543 -12.68 1.51 -3.26
C ASN A 543 -13.18 2.79 -2.57
N LYS A 544 -12.97 2.89 -1.27
CA LYS A 544 -13.35 4.04 -0.45
C LYS A 544 -12.17 4.52 0.38
N LEU A 545 -11.93 5.82 0.39
CA LEU A 545 -10.96 6.49 1.25
C LEU A 545 -11.68 7.25 2.36
N THR A 546 -11.20 7.09 3.59
CA THR A 546 -11.68 7.86 4.75
C THR A 546 -10.48 8.43 5.48
N MET A 547 -10.49 9.73 5.71
CA MET A 547 -9.48 10.44 6.50
C MET A 547 -10.02 10.73 7.87
N TYR A 548 -9.36 10.25 8.90
CA TYR A 548 -9.68 10.51 10.29
C TYR A 548 -8.71 11.57 10.82
N ARG A 549 -9.24 12.71 11.26
CA ARG A 549 -8.47 13.85 11.76
C ARG A 549 -8.69 14.02 13.26
N TYR A 550 -7.60 14.23 14.00
CA TYR A 550 -7.70 14.55 15.43
C TYR A 550 -8.07 16.02 15.64
N ASN A 551 -9.15 16.29 16.39
CA ASN A 551 -9.73 17.63 16.59
C ASN A 551 -8.91 18.49 17.56
N GLU A 552 -8.22 17.88 18.52
CA GLU A 552 -7.40 18.58 19.50
C GLU A 552 -6.08 17.83 19.72
N LYS A 553 -5.00 18.59 19.90
CA LYS A 553 -3.64 18.17 20.20
C LYS A 553 -3.31 16.75 19.72
N SER A 554 -2.63 16.73 18.62
CA SER A 554 -2.06 15.56 17.95
C SER A 554 -1.73 14.42 18.91
N GLU A 555 -2.06 13.20 18.52
CA GLU A 555 -1.57 11.99 19.18
C GLU A 555 -0.04 11.99 19.30
N LEU A 556 0.49 11.27 20.27
CA LEU A 556 1.92 11.19 20.51
C LEU A 556 2.66 10.71 19.26
N SER A 557 3.85 11.21 19.05
CA SER A 557 4.70 10.73 17.94
C SER A 557 5.09 9.27 18.15
N LEU A 558 5.24 8.53 17.06
CA LEU A 558 5.70 7.13 17.11
C LEU A 558 7.04 6.99 17.81
N SER A 559 7.97 7.92 17.55
CA SER A 559 9.27 7.96 18.23
C SER A 559 9.15 8.24 19.72
N PHE A 560 8.17 9.03 20.16
CA PHE A 560 7.92 9.28 21.57
C PHE A 560 7.34 8.03 22.23
N ILE A 561 6.40 7.34 21.59
CA ILE A 561 5.83 6.07 22.06
C ILE A 561 6.94 5.01 22.17
N ASP A 562 7.79 4.86 21.15
CA ASP A 562 8.94 3.95 21.21
C ASP A 562 9.87 4.30 22.39
N THR A 563 10.16 5.60 22.60
CA THR A 563 10.98 6.04 23.72
C THR A 563 10.33 5.73 25.07
N GLN A 564 9.01 5.86 25.20
CA GLN A 564 8.30 5.47 26.42
C GLN A 564 8.36 3.96 26.65
N ILE A 565 8.14 3.17 25.61
CA ILE A 565 8.28 1.71 25.67
C ILE A 565 9.69 1.30 26.09
N GLU A 566 10.71 1.94 25.52
CA GLU A 566 12.11 1.65 25.82
C GLU A 566 12.54 2.09 27.23
N LYS A 567 11.89 3.09 27.80
CA LYS A 567 12.15 3.56 29.18
C LYS A 567 11.36 2.81 30.23
N ASP A 568 10.35 2.05 29.86
CA ASP A 568 9.55 1.27 30.80
C ASP A 568 10.41 0.15 31.42
N GLU A 569 10.54 0.15 32.74
CA GLU A 569 11.43 -0.77 33.47
C GLU A 569 11.05 -2.25 33.27
N LYS A 570 9.75 -2.54 33.12
CA LYS A 570 9.26 -3.90 32.92
C LYS A 570 9.58 -4.38 31.53
N VAL A 571 9.34 -3.51 30.54
CA VAL A 571 9.73 -3.79 29.15
C VAL A 571 11.23 -4.03 29.07
N GLN A 572 12.05 -3.17 29.70
CA GLN A 572 13.50 -3.33 29.70
C GLN A 572 13.95 -4.66 30.37
N LYS A 573 13.31 -5.08 31.44
CA LYS A 573 13.60 -6.36 32.10
C LYS A 573 13.30 -7.52 31.18
N GLU A 574 12.10 -7.58 30.62
CA GLU A 574 11.67 -8.63 29.69
C GLU A 574 12.56 -8.68 28.43
N MET A 575 12.89 -7.53 27.86
CA MET A 575 13.77 -7.46 26.68
C MET A 575 15.18 -7.95 26.97
N ARG A 576 15.75 -7.62 28.16
CA ARG A 576 17.07 -8.12 28.59
C ARG A 576 17.07 -9.65 28.73
N GLU A 577 16.03 -10.22 29.32
CA GLU A 577 15.90 -11.67 29.47
C GLU A 577 15.86 -12.38 28.10
N LEU A 578 15.18 -11.78 27.10
CA LEU A 578 15.10 -12.35 25.77
C LEU A 578 16.41 -12.25 24.97
N THR A 579 17.25 -11.24 25.25
CA THR A 579 18.54 -11.02 24.53
C THR A 579 19.70 -11.82 25.14
N THR A 580 19.65 -12.22 26.39
CA THR A 580 20.73 -12.98 27.08
C THR A 580 21.00 -14.36 26.47
N LEU A 581 20.14 -14.88 25.62
CA LEU A 581 20.29 -16.18 24.97
C LEU A 581 21.02 -16.13 23.62
N GLY A 582 21.62 -14.99 23.25
CA GLY A 582 22.31 -14.83 21.95
C GLY A 582 21.37 -14.84 20.74
N ALA A 583 20.11 -14.49 20.95
CA ALA A 583 19.13 -14.36 19.91
C ALA A 583 18.95 -12.91 19.47
N GLU A 584 18.64 -12.70 18.20
CA GLU A 584 18.20 -11.40 17.66
C GLU A 584 16.71 -11.20 17.95
N LEU A 585 16.34 -9.97 18.32
CA LEU A 585 14.95 -9.59 18.50
C LEU A 585 14.44 -8.85 17.27
N LYS A 586 13.50 -9.46 16.56
CA LYS A 586 12.76 -8.84 15.47
C LYS A 586 11.48 -8.23 16.01
N THR A 587 11.23 -6.96 15.70
CA THR A 587 10.03 -6.26 16.17
C THR A 587 9.11 -5.93 14.99
N VAL A 588 7.83 -6.21 15.17
CA VAL A 588 6.76 -5.83 14.25
C VAL A 588 5.91 -4.78 14.93
N ARG A 589 5.67 -3.66 14.25
CA ARG A 589 4.88 -2.54 14.75
C ARG A 589 3.60 -2.41 13.95
N ILE A 590 2.49 -2.25 14.66
CA ILE A 590 1.15 -2.09 14.07
C ILE A 590 0.51 -0.88 14.75
N LEU A 591 0.08 0.09 13.95
CA LEU A 591 -0.79 1.16 14.40
C LEU A 591 -2.23 0.78 14.06
N LEU A 592 -3.05 0.70 15.07
CA LEU A 592 -4.44 0.27 14.92
C LEU A 592 -5.38 1.35 15.45
N PRO A 593 -6.19 1.98 14.60
CA PRO A 593 -7.34 2.75 15.07
C PRO A 593 -8.29 1.85 15.83
N TYR A 594 -8.55 2.19 17.07
CA TYR A 594 -9.46 1.46 17.93
C TYR A 594 -10.41 2.46 18.61
N GLU A 595 -11.69 2.42 18.23
CA GLU A 595 -12.67 3.42 18.61
C GLU A 595 -12.16 4.85 18.26
N ASP A 596 -12.20 5.78 19.22
CA ASP A 596 -11.77 7.17 19.04
C ASP A 596 -10.29 7.40 19.39
N THR A 597 -9.47 6.35 19.39
CA THR A 597 -8.03 6.43 19.74
C THR A 597 -7.21 5.50 18.87
N THR A 598 -5.88 5.58 18.99
CA THR A 598 -4.95 4.72 18.27
C THR A 598 -4.21 3.82 19.25
N LEU A 599 -4.25 2.53 19.00
CA LEU A 599 -3.40 1.55 19.69
C LEU A 599 -2.09 1.39 18.93
N TYR A 600 -0.99 1.51 19.65
CA TYR A 600 0.32 1.10 19.19
C TYR A 600 0.61 -0.31 19.69
N ILE A 601 0.77 -1.26 18.77
CA ILE A 601 1.06 -2.65 19.06
C ILE A 601 2.46 -2.97 18.56
N LYS A 602 3.30 -3.56 19.42
CA LYS A 602 4.67 -3.98 19.09
C LYS A 602 4.82 -5.45 19.45
N SER A 603 4.86 -6.32 18.45
CA SER A 603 5.11 -7.76 18.61
C SER A 603 6.61 -8.00 18.59
N ILE A 604 7.11 -8.76 19.58
CA ILE A 604 8.53 -9.09 19.77
C ILE A 604 8.75 -10.55 19.42
N TYR A 605 9.48 -10.78 18.34
CA TYR A 605 9.89 -12.10 17.91
C TYR A 605 11.35 -12.34 18.26
N GLN A 606 11.64 -13.52 18.78
CA GLN A 606 12.99 -14.02 19.01
C GLN A 606 13.41 -14.88 17.80
N VAL A 607 14.56 -14.57 17.21
CA VAL A 607 15.14 -15.30 16.08
C VAL A 607 16.55 -15.73 16.49
N PHE A 608 16.83 -17.02 16.42
CA PHE A 608 18.18 -17.52 16.67
C PHE A 608 19.03 -17.38 15.38
N LEU A 609 20.32 -17.07 15.53
CA LEU A 609 21.22 -16.81 14.39
C LEU A 609 21.62 -18.07 13.58
N ASN A 610 20.83 -19.12 13.60
CA ASN A 610 21.03 -20.35 12.84
C ASN A 610 20.29 -20.23 11.50
N GLU A 611 20.81 -20.84 10.45
CA GLU A 611 20.22 -20.81 9.09
C GLU A 611 18.76 -21.29 9.00
N ASP A 612 18.31 -22.06 10.00
CA ASP A 612 16.97 -22.68 10.04
C ASP A 612 16.08 -22.10 11.15
N SER A 613 16.42 -20.93 11.68
CA SER A 613 15.63 -20.32 12.74
C SER A 613 14.37 -19.66 12.19
N VAL A 614 13.24 -19.98 12.80
CA VAL A 614 11.97 -19.32 12.53
C VAL A 614 11.66 -18.29 13.62
N PRO A 615 11.03 -17.15 13.28
CA PRO A 615 10.60 -16.17 14.27
C PRO A 615 9.60 -16.75 15.27
N VAL A 616 9.87 -16.60 16.57
CA VAL A 616 9.02 -17.06 17.66
C VAL A 616 8.50 -15.86 18.43
N LEU A 617 7.19 -15.65 18.45
CA LEU A 617 6.56 -14.58 19.23
C LEU A 617 6.76 -14.81 20.72
N LYS A 618 7.41 -13.89 21.41
CA LYS A 618 7.68 -13.95 22.84
C LYS A 618 6.83 -12.99 23.64
N LYS A 619 6.68 -11.76 23.16
CA LYS A 619 5.94 -10.70 23.85
C LYS A 619 5.17 -9.83 22.88
N VAL A 620 4.10 -9.28 23.39
CA VAL A 620 3.32 -8.21 22.74
C VAL A 620 3.30 -7.02 23.67
N ILE A 621 3.66 -5.87 23.17
CA ILE A 621 3.59 -4.59 23.88
C ILE A 621 2.46 -3.78 23.25
N VAL A 622 1.64 -3.18 24.09
CA VAL A 622 0.60 -2.24 23.68
C VAL A 622 0.83 -0.90 24.36
N ALA A 623 0.75 0.16 23.58
CA ALA A 623 0.80 1.51 24.12
C ALA A 623 -0.38 2.34 23.62
N ASN A 624 -0.92 3.20 24.49
CA ASN A 624 -1.97 4.17 24.19
C ASN A 624 -1.85 5.36 25.14
N LYS A 625 -1.82 6.58 24.60
CA LYS A 625 -1.79 7.84 25.38
C LYS A 625 -0.78 7.84 26.54
N GLY A 626 0.41 7.31 26.30
CA GLY A 626 1.48 7.26 27.30
C GLY A 626 1.40 6.08 28.29
N LYS A 627 0.37 5.25 28.21
CA LYS A 627 0.26 4.01 28.98
C LYS A 627 0.88 2.88 28.19
N VAL A 628 1.64 2.00 28.86
CA VAL A 628 2.32 0.85 28.25
C VAL A 628 1.93 -0.41 29.00
N GLY A 629 1.70 -1.50 28.28
CA GLY A 629 1.49 -2.82 28.84
C GLY A 629 2.21 -3.88 28.02
N ILE A 630 2.82 -4.85 28.67
CA ILE A 630 3.53 -5.98 28.06
C ILE A 630 2.91 -7.29 28.51
N GLY A 631 2.70 -8.23 27.58
CA GLY A 631 2.11 -9.54 27.83
C GLY A 631 2.55 -10.59 26.82
N ASN A 632 2.14 -11.83 27.02
CA ASN A 632 2.38 -12.91 26.05
C ASN A 632 1.34 -12.91 24.91
N THR A 633 0.21 -12.25 25.13
CA THR A 633 -0.88 -12.07 24.16
C THR A 633 -1.29 -10.61 24.09
N LEU A 634 -1.93 -10.22 22.98
CA LEU A 634 -2.46 -8.86 22.81
C LEU A 634 -3.45 -8.49 23.92
N LYS A 635 -4.35 -9.40 24.25
CA LYS A 635 -5.34 -9.20 25.32
C LYS A 635 -4.69 -8.97 26.67
N GLU A 636 -3.70 -9.79 27.03
CA GLU A 636 -2.94 -9.63 28.25
C GLU A 636 -2.20 -8.29 28.31
N ALA A 637 -1.53 -7.91 27.21
CA ALA A 637 -0.84 -6.62 27.13
C ALA A 637 -1.81 -5.44 27.27
N MET A 638 -2.98 -5.50 26.62
CA MET A 638 -4.01 -4.46 26.77
C MET A 638 -4.56 -4.39 28.21
N GLN A 639 -4.80 -5.50 28.85
CA GLN A 639 -5.25 -5.53 30.23
C GLN A 639 -4.20 -4.93 31.18
N ARG A 640 -2.93 -5.31 31.01
CA ARG A 640 -1.82 -4.77 31.81
C ARG A 640 -1.62 -3.27 31.59
N MET A 641 -1.72 -2.79 30.35
CA MET A 641 -1.68 -1.36 30.05
C MET A 641 -2.70 -0.56 30.86
N LEU A 642 -3.88 -1.12 31.15
CA LEU A 642 -4.92 -0.45 31.91
C LEU A 642 -4.71 -0.57 33.43
N THR A 643 -4.23 -1.72 33.89
CA THR A 643 -4.05 -1.97 35.33
C THR A 643 -2.81 -1.31 35.89
N GLU A 644 -1.72 -1.28 35.13
CA GLU A 644 -0.44 -0.70 35.57
C GLU A 644 -0.44 0.83 35.65
N ASN A 645 -1.22 1.48 34.78
CA ASN A 645 -1.36 2.93 34.76
C ASN A 645 -2.59 3.44 35.52
N ALA A 646 -3.28 2.57 36.24
CA ALA A 646 -4.47 3.01 36.95
C ALA A 646 -4.14 4.02 38.06
N ILE A 647 -2.88 4.05 38.56
CA ILE A 647 -2.47 5.09 39.54
C ILE A 647 -0.95 5.23 39.53
N ASP A 648 -0.43 6.14 38.71
CA ASP A 648 0.67 7.00 39.10
C ASP A 648 0.11 8.41 39.40
N ILE A 649 -0.92 8.46 40.17
CA ILE A 649 -1.20 9.65 40.97
C ILE A 649 -0.08 9.59 42.00
N ASP A 650 0.87 10.53 41.94
CA ASP A 650 1.81 10.71 43.05
C ASP A 650 0.91 10.90 44.27
N VAL A 651 0.95 9.93 45.17
CA VAL A 651 0.08 9.91 46.35
C VAL A 651 0.24 11.22 47.12
N ARG A 652 1.38 11.93 46.92
CA ARG A 652 1.70 13.25 47.47
C ARG A 652 0.85 14.40 46.90
N ASP A 653 0.22 14.24 45.71
CA ASP A 653 -0.60 15.27 45.07
C ASP A 653 -2.08 15.20 45.49
N LEU A 654 -2.52 14.17 46.24
CA LEU A 654 -3.86 14.07 46.78
C LEU A 654 -3.92 14.79 48.13
N ALA A 655 -4.36 16.01 48.11
CA ALA A 655 -4.32 16.93 49.27
C ALA A 655 -5.55 16.85 50.19
N ASN A 656 -6.63 16.16 49.76
CA ASN A 656 -7.86 16.15 50.55
C ASN A 656 -8.39 14.72 50.81
N GLU A 657 -9.17 14.60 51.90
CA GLU A 657 -9.71 13.34 52.41
C GLU A 657 -10.68 12.66 51.42
N ASP A 658 -11.43 13.41 50.64
CA ASP A 658 -12.43 12.88 49.73
C ASP A 658 -11.76 12.32 48.44
N GLU A 659 -10.73 12.99 47.91
CA GLU A 659 -9.92 12.48 46.79
C GLU A 659 -9.19 11.18 47.17
N LEU A 660 -8.66 11.08 48.40
CA LEU A 660 -8.02 9.87 48.91
C LEU A 660 -9.03 8.72 49.06
N LYS A 661 -10.25 8.98 49.56
CA LYS A 661 -11.33 7.98 49.61
C LYS A 661 -11.72 7.47 48.23
N ASP A 662 -11.87 8.35 47.25
CA ASP A 662 -12.17 7.96 45.87
C ASP A 662 -11.04 7.15 45.24
N ALA A 663 -9.79 7.52 45.48
CA ALA A 663 -8.62 6.77 45.05
C ALA A 663 -8.56 5.36 45.67
N ILE A 664 -8.85 5.22 46.96
CA ILE A 664 -8.94 3.92 47.67
C ILE A 664 -10.03 3.03 47.09
N ILE A 665 -11.22 3.59 46.84
CA ILE A 665 -12.34 2.85 46.24
C ILE A 665 -11.96 2.34 44.85
N LYS A 666 -11.34 3.20 44.04
CA LYS A 666 -10.88 2.87 42.70
C LYS A 666 -9.81 1.77 42.71
N GLN A 667 -8.79 1.91 43.61
CA GLN A 667 -7.74 0.92 43.75
C GLN A 667 -8.25 -0.46 44.25
N ASN A 668 -9.19 -0.47 45.16
CA ASN A 668 -9.83 -1.69 45.65
C ASN A 668 -10.61 -2.43 44.53
N LYS A 669 -11.27 -1.67 43.63
CA LYS A 669 -11.93 -2.26 42.46
C LYS A 669 -10.90 -2.88 41.51
N THR A 670 -9.79 -2.20 41.23
CA THR A 670 -8.68 -2.69 40.41
C THR A 670 -8.09 -3.97 40.99
N LEU A 671 -7.80 -3.98 42.29
CA LEU A 671 -7.25 -5.15 43.01
C LEU A 671 -8.17 -6.36 42.90
N LYS A 672 -9.50 -6.19 43.06
CA LYS A 672 -10.48 -7.26 42.88
C LYS A 672 -10.49 -7.83 41.46
N ASP A 673 -10.31 -6.99 40.47
CA ASP A 673 -10.30 -7.41 39.05
C ASP A 673 -8.99 -8.16 38.71
N VAL A 674 -7.84 -7.73 39.23
CA VAL A 674 -6.55 -8.44 39.11
C VAL A 674 -6.55 -9.80 39.83
N MET A 675 -7.08 -9.86 41.04
CA MET A 675 -7.23 -11.13 41.77
C MET A 675 -8.09 -12.13 41.01
N LYS A 676 -9.17 -11.72 40.36
CA LYS A 676 -10.00 -12.60 39.53
C LYS A 676 -9.25 -13.17 38.32
N GLN A 677 -8.20 -12.52 37.88
CA GLN A 677 -7.40 -12.96 36.75
C GLN A 677 -6.28 -13.91 37.13
N GLY A 678 -6.03 -14.11 38.42
CA GLY A 678 -5.02 -15.01 38.95
C GLY A 678 -3.59 -14.50 38.81
N ASP A 679 -3.39 -13.19 38.60
CA ASP A 679 -2.07 -12.59 38.51
C ASP A 679 -1.54 -12.18 39.90
N PHE A 680 -0.80 -13.08 40.49
CA PHE A 680 -0.30 -12.91 41.89
C PHE A 680 0.77 -11.81 42.01
N GLU A 681 1.57 -11.53 40.96
CA GLU A 681 2.59 -10.49 40.99
C GLU A 681 1.95 -9.10 41.07
N TYR A 682 0.93 -8.85 40.26
CA TYR A 682 0.21 -7.60 40.26
C TYR A 682 -0.69 -7.43 41.46
N THR A 683 -1.28 -8.51 41.95
CA THR A 683 -2.04 -8.51 43.20
C THR A 683 -1.20 -7.96 44.35
N GLY A 684 0.07 -8.39 44.48
CA GLY A 684 0.98 -7.91 45.52
C GLY A 684 1.28 -6.40 45.41
N LYS A 685 1.49 -5.88 44.21
CA LYS A 685 1.74 -4.45 43.93
C LYS A 685 0.49 -3.60 44.24
N ASP A 686 -0.67 -4.07 43.85
CA ASP A 686 -1.92 -3.34 44.08
C ASP A 686 -2.30 -3.31 45.57
N ILE A 687 -1.97 -4.36 46.32
CA ILE A 687 -2.07 -4.36 47.79
C ILE A 687 -1.16 -3.29 48.40
N GLN A 688 0.12 -3.22 47.96
CA GLN A 688 1.06 -2.20 48.48
C GLN A 688 0.59 -0.75 48.17
N ARG A 689 0.02 -0.53 47.00
CA ARG A 689 -0.57 0.76 46.65
C ARG A 689 -1.77 1.10 47.53
N LEU A 690 -2.67 0.17 47.71
CA LEU A 690 -3.82 0.34 48.61
C LEU A 690 -3.39 0.70 50.05
N ILE A 691 -2.36 0.01 50.56
CA ILE A 691 -1.79 0.32 51.86
C ILE A 691 -1.27 1.75 51.94
N LYS A 692 -0.48 2.21 50.94
CA LYS A 692 0.02 3.61 50.90
C LYS A 692 -1.10 4.65 50.89
N LEU A 693 -2.17 4.42 50.13
CA LEU A 693 -3.33 5.33 50.09
C LEU A 693 -4.05 5.36 51.44
N VAL A 694 -4.18 4.24 52.13
CA VAL A 694 -4.79 4.15 53.45
C VAL A 694 -3.93 4.87 54.51
N ASP A 695 -2.62 4.65 54.48
CA ASP A 695 -1.66 5.33 55.41
C ASP A 695 -1.74 6.87 55.26
N GLN A 696 -1.82 7.36 54.03
CA GLN A 696 -1.93 8.79 53.77
C GLN A 696 -3.30 9.36 54.19
N LEU A 697 -4.39 8.63 53.99
CA LEU A 697 -5.70 8.99 54.48
C LEU A 697 -5.71 9.10 56.05
N GLU A 698 -5.00 8.20 56.73
CA GLU A 698 -4.82 8.30 58.18
C GLU A 698 -4.05 9.57 58.59
N GLU A 699 -2.97 9.90 57.90
CA GLU A 699 -2.19 11.13 58.20
C GLU A 699 -3.04 12.39 58.03
N VAL A 700 -3.71 12.53 56.88
CA VAL A 700 -4.59 13.70 56.57
C VAL A 700 -5.73 13.79 57.61
N SER A 701 -6.31 12.65 57.99
CA SER A 701 -7.37 12.60 59.02
C SER A 701 -6.88 12.99 60.40
N LYS A 702 -5.65 12.57 60.78
CA LYS A 702 -5.00 12.97 62.03
C LYS A 702 -4.67 14.47 62.08
N GLU A 703 -4.20 15.06 61.00
CA GLU A 703 -3.95 16.48 60.89
C GLU A 703 -5.23 17.31 61.01
N LYS A 704 -6.31 16.87 60.35
CA LYS A 704 -7.61 17.52 60.43
C LYS A 704 -8.18 17.52 61.86
N LYS A 705 -8.04 16.39 62.56
CA LYS A 705 -8.43 16.28 64.01
C LYS A 705 -7.58 17.19 64.90
N LYS A 706 -6.26 17.34 64.64
CA LYS A 706 -5.40 18.30 65.36
C LYS A 706 -5.82 19.74 65.13
N LYS A 707 -6.13 20.13 63.89
CA LYS A 707 -6.59 21.49 63.58
C LYS A 707 -7.95 21.79 64.23
N THR A 708 -8.88 20.84 64.19
CA THR A 708 -10.21 21.01 64.82
C THR A 708 -10.15 21.09 66.34
N ASN A 709 -9.20 20.42 66.99
CA ASN A 709 -8.99 20.51 68.43
C ASN A 709 -8.29 21.81 68.84
N ILE A 710 -7.43 22.37 68.01
CA ILE A 710 -6.80 23.70 68.24
C ILE A 710 -7.83 24.84 68.08
N GLU A 711 -8.77 24.74 67.13
CA GLU A 711 -9.86 25.70 66.94
C GLU A 711 -10.95 25.64 68.02
N LYS A 712 -11.05 24.54 68.78
CA LYS A 712 -11.97 24.40 69.92
C LYS A 712 -11.35 24.85 71.26
N THR A 713 -10.01 25.09 71.30
CA THR A 713 -9.28 25.48 72.52
C THR A 713 -8.88 26.96 72.55
N ASN A 714 -9.09 27.69 71.44
CA ASN A 714 -9.04 29.12 71.33
C ASN A 714 -10.48 29.70 71.27
#